data_df11e5fccbd8d9471e65aaec45fdf1ea
#
_entry.id   df11e5fccbd8d9471e65aaec45fdf1ea
#
_cell.length_a   1.000
_cell.length_b   1.000
_cell.length_c   1.000
_cell.angle_alpha   90.00
_cell.angle_beta   90.00
_cell.angle_gamma   90.00
#
_symmetry.space_group_name_H-M   'P 1'
#
loop_
_entity.id
_entity.type
_entity.pdbx_description
1 polymer ?
#
loop_
_entity_poly.entity_id
_entity_poly.type
_entity_poly.pdbx_seq_one_letter_code
_entity_poly.pdbx_strand_id
1 'polypeptide(L)'
;MSADYPSMTTAEIRSKFLNFFEERGLKLYPSSSLVPDDPSLLLANAGMNQFKEYYQGKKTMKEIGAISCQKCVRTNDIDCIGEDGRHLSFFEMLGDFSFGGVSKEQACAWAFELITKEFKLPLDRLYFTVFTEDDETHDVWRSLGVAEDHISRLGEDDNFWAAGPTGPCGPCSEIYFDMGEEVGCGSPDCKPGCDCDRFLEFWNLVFTQYDRQEDGSMPELPHRNLDTGMGLERMAAIMQHKTANYDGDLMQHLIKLGEEISGKTYDADDYSGASRSLRIIADHSRAVDFMISDGILPGNEGREYVLRRLLRRAVFHGRLLGIEGAFLTKFIDEVNAQMGEAYPELLKNVALVKGIVASEEERFSTTLDNGRVYLDEALAALAEGAVLPGDVAFKLHDTFGFPIDLTVEIAGTAGHDVDMDGFTACMEDQKARARANAKGDAWGSFNDVWVELSDKVAATEFDGYDNDVIEGAKVVAIVRNGESVDSAAAGEDVEVVLDRTPFYAEMGGQQGDAGKLSAEGVALTVSDTKNHNGLYAHVAHVAEGSLSAGAAVTAALDAERRGFLRRNHTATHLLDAALKQVLGEHVSQAGSLVTPEHLRFDFTHFEALSSEQLKAVEDLVNQQIFASKPVVTRVMGIDKAKAAGAVALFGEKYGDVVRVVSVGAEDQPFSRELCGGTHAANTAEIGLFKIISESSTGSNVRRIEAVTSKGALDYMADRLALVDAAAAALKCRVDEVPARVENLQAELRETSNKLKKALTGGSSDAISSAIEGAVELGGYKLVVAELQGLEAADLRNVWDTVHQKVAGPVACVVASVTEKGTPALLAAGSDDAVKAGFHAGNVIKQIAGLVDGRGGGRPNMAQAGGKNAAGIADALAAAKTALGA
;
A
#
# COMPACT_ATOMS: atom_id res chain seq x y z
N MET A 1 30.16 17.40 33.76
CA MET A 1 30.93 16.43 34.62
C MET A 1 32.00 15.82 33.73
N SER A 2 33.26 15.68 34.24
CA SER A 2 34.28 14.93 33.49
C SER A 2 33.87 13.47 33.54
N ALA A 3 33.61 12.89 32.39
CA ALA A 3 33.17 11.50 32.28
C ALA A 3 34.35 10.58 32.68
N ASP A 4 34.09 9.67 33.62
CA ASP A 4 35.10 8.72 34.11
C ASP A 4 35.31 7.51 33.16
N TYR A 5 34.62 7.47 32.00
CA TYR A 5 34.71 6.40 31.01
C TYR A 5 34.79 6.96 29.57
N PRO A 6 35.37 6.18 28.62
CA PRO A 6 35.64 6.68 27.27
C PRO A 6 34.36 6.89 26.46
N SER A 7 34.36 7.93 25.62
CA SER A 7 33.34 8.09 24.60
C SER A 7 33.61 7.15 23.43
N MET A 8 32.56 6.53 22.84
CA MET A 8 32.63 5.66 21.66
C MET A 8 31.51 6.00 20.68
N THR A 9 31.80 5.89 19.38
CA THR A 9 30.78 5.98 18.32
C THR A 9 29.92 4.73 18.29
N THR A 10 28.73 4.85 17.71
CA THR A 10 27.82 3.70 17.52
C THR A 10 28.49 2.56 16.74
N ALA A 11 29.28 2.87 15.73
CA ALA A 11 30.04 1.86 14.95
C ALA A 11 31.09 1.13 15.80
N GLU A 12 31.82 1.86 16.66
CA GLU A 12 32.80 1.26 17.59
C GLU A 12 32.15 0.34 18.62
N ILE A 13 30.99 0.73 19.17
CA ILE A 13 30.21 -0.07 20.11
C ILE A 13 29.76 -1.38 19.44
N ARG A 14 29.14 -1.28 18.23
CA ARG A 14 28.71 -2.45 17.45
C ARG A 14 29.87 -3.41 17.21
N SER A 15 30.98 -2.90 16.70
CA SER A 15 32.17 -3.72 16.40
C SER A 15 32.76 -4.36 17.65
N LYS A 16 32.84 -3.62 18.75
CA LYS A 16 33.40 -4.13 20.02
C LYS A 16 32.53 -5.23 20.59
N PHE A 17 31.21 -5.11 20.59
CA PHE A 17 30.28 -6.14 21.04
C PHE A 17 30.43 -7.42 20.19
N LEU A 18 30.37 -7.31 18.89
CA LEU A 18 30.46 -8.46 17.99
C LEU A 18 31.80 -9.18 18.14
N ASN A 19 32.93 -8.44 18.13
CA ASN A 19 34.26 -9.02 18.27
C ASN A 19 34.45 -9.72 19.64
N PHE A 20 33.93 -9.11 20.73
CA PHE A 20 34.03 -9.67 22.07
C PHE A 20 33.43 -11.07 22.18
N PHE A 21 32.27 -11.30 21.58
CA PHE A 21 31.61 -12.60 21.62
C PHE A 21 32.12 -13.56 20.55
N GLU A 22 32.58 -13.05 19.39
CA GLU A 22 33.23 -13.89 18.37
C GLU A 22 34.52 -14.52 18.89
N GLU A 23 35.35 -13.76 19.66
CA GLU A 23 36.55 -14.25 20.35
C GLU A 23 36.24 -15.35 21.38
N ARG A 24 34.99 -15.42 21.87
CA ARG A 24 34.49 -16.43 22.80
C ARG A 24 33.85 -17.62 22.11
N GLY A 25 33.87 -17.68 20.78
CA GLY A 25 33.46 -18.80 19.97
C GLY A 25 31.98 -18.79 19.53
N LEU A 26 31.28 -17.66 19.73
CA LEU A 26 29.96 -17.47 19.13
C LEU A 26 30.12 -17.09 17.66
N LYS A 27 29.18 -17.51 16.83
CA LYS A 27 29.21 -17.27 15.39
C LYS A 27 28.41 -16.04 15.01
N LEU A 28 29.01 -15.16 14.22
CA LEU A 28 28.32 -14.00 13.69
C LEU A 28 27.28 -14.42 12.62
N TYR A 29 26.06 -13.99 12.86
CA TYR A 29 24.94 -14.06 11.92
C TYR A 29 24.57 -12.66 11.47
N PRO A 30 24.26 -12.44 10.18
CA PRO A 30 23.77 -11.16 9.70
C PRO A 30 22.39 -10.86 10.31
N SER A 31 22.02 -9.60 10.32
CA SER A 31 20.65 -9.19 10.64
C SER A 31 19.66 -9.89 9.71
N SER A 32 18.62 -10.48 10.26
CA SER A 32 17.51 -11.00 9.45
C SER A 32 16.65 -9.84 8.92
N SER A 33 15.77 -10.17 7.96
CA SER A 33 14.79 -9.21 7.46
C SER A 33 13.84 -8.75 8.58
N LEU A 34 13.37 -7.51 8.48
CA LEU A 34 12.26 -6.99 9.30
C LEU A 34 10.94 -7.74 9.07
N VAL A 35 10.85 -8.49 7.97
CA VAL A 35 9.75 -9.42 7.68
C VAL A 35 10.11 -10.79 8.24
N PRO A 36 9.60 -11.18 9.42
CA PRO A 36 9.95 -12.45 10.03
C PRO A 36 9.30 -13.63 9.32
N ASP A 37 9.95 -14.79 9.36
CA ASP A 37 9.36 -16.06 8.89
C ASP A 37 8.22 -16.54 9.80
N ASP A 38 8.13 -16.02 11.03
CA ASP A 38 7.07 -16.33 11.99
C ASP A 38 5.80 -15.52 11.68
N PRO A 39 4.69 -16.18 11.27
CA PRO A 39 3.44 -15.50 10.93
C PRO A 39 2.74 -14.86 12.12
N SER A 40 3.13 -15.19 13.36
CA SER A 40 2.58 -14.58 14.57
C SER A 40 3.12 -13.17 14.82
N LEU A 41 4.23 -12.80 14.17
CA LEU A 41 4.89 -11.51 14.30
C LEU A 41 4.66 -10.64 13.05
N LEU A 42 4.28 -9.41 13.31
CA LEU A 42 4.09 -8.42 12.25
C LEU A 42 5.43 -7.98 11.65
N LEU A 43 6.39 -7.67 12.52
CA LEU A 43 7.75 -7.23 12.20
C LEU A 43 8.74 -7.86 13.18
N ALA A 44 9.99 -7.96 12.78
CA ALA A 44 11.05 -8.39 13.67
C ALA A 44 11.26 -7.34 14.78
N ASN A 45 10.99 -7.72 16.02
CA ASN A 45 11.00 -6.86 17.20
C ASN A 45 12.10 -7.20 18.22
N ALA A 46 12.84 -8.30 17.98
CA ALA A 46 13.92 -8.77 18.84
C ALA A 46 14.95 -9.59 18.05
N GLY A 47 16.17 -9.66 18.57
CA GLY A 47 17.29 -10.40 17.97
C GLY A 47 17.05 -11.91 17.85
N MET A 48 16.28 -12.46 18.78
CA MET A 48 15.98 -13.89 18.83
C MET A 48 15.05 -14.40 17.73
N ASN A 49 14.32 -13.52 17.03
CA ASN A 49 13.29 -13.94 16.08
C ASN A 49 13.82 -14.92 15.02
N GLN A 50 15.03 -14.71 14.51
CA GLN A 50 15.68 -15.59 13.53
C GLN A 50 16.16 -16.93 14.11
N PHE A 51 16.18 -17.08 15.44
CA PHE A 51 16.70 -18.27 16.13
C PHE A 51 15.61 -19.11 16.80
N LYS A 52 14.31 -18.79 16.64
CA LYS A 52 13.19 -19.45 17.32
C LYS A 52 13.21 -20.97 17.21
N GLU A 53 13.55 -21.52 16.05
CA GLU A 53 13.63 -23.00 15.84
C GLU A 53 14.79 -23.66 16.58
N TYR A 54 15.88 -22.91 16.85
CA TYR A 54 16.98 -23.41 17.67
C TYR A 54 16.60 -23.45 19.15
N TYR A 55 15.91 -22.46 19.66
CA TYR A 55 15.36 -22.45 21.01
C TYR A 55 14.40 -23.62 21.27
N GLN A 56 13.57 -23.93 20.30
CA GLN A 56 12.63 -25.04 20.37
C GLN A 56 13.28 -26.43 20.14
N GLY A 57 14.58 -26.48 19.86
CA GLY A 57 15.30 -27.72 19.56
C GLY A 57 14.95 -28.39 18.22
N LYS A 58 14.22 -27.67 17.35
CA LYS A 58 13.90 -28.13 15.98
C LYS A 58 15.11 -28.09 15.07
N LYS A 59 16.01 -27.14 15.32
CA LYS A 59 17.32 -27.04 14.68
C LYS A 59 18.45 -27.12 15.70
N THR A 60 19.61 -27.58 15.27
CA THR A 60 20.83 -27.67 16.11
C THR A 60 21.92 -26.81 15.51
N MET A 61 22.70 -26.15 16.37
CA MET A 61 23.87 -25.38 16.01
C MET A 61 25.13 -26.13 16.42
N LYS A 62 26.20 -26.02 15.63
CA LYS A 62 27.50 -26.64 15.93
C LYS A 62 28.34 -25.80 16.87
N GLU A 63 28.20 -24.49 16.73
CA GLU A 63 28.88 -23.50 17.55
C GLU A 63 28.18 -23.42 18.92
N ILE A 64 28.85 -22.84 19.91
CA ILE A 64 28.30 -22.70 21.25
C ILE A 64 27.14 -21.71 21.33
N GLY A 65 27.00 -20.86 20.30
CA GLY A 65 25.96 -19.87 20.18
C GLY A 65 26.13 -18.97 18.96
N ALA A 66 25.27 -17.99 18.85
CA ALA A 66 25.24 -17.01 17.77
C ALA A 66 25.35 -15.58 18.35
N ILE A 67 25.83 -14.65 17.53
CA ILE A 67 25.74 -13.21 17.78
C ILE A 67 25.16 -12.51 16.56
N SER A 68 24.45 -11.41 16.79
CA SER A 68 24.00 -10.55 15.72
C SER A 68 23.78 -9.12 16.20
N CYS A 69 23.79 -8.19 15.25
CA CYS A 69 23.21 -6.87 15.39
C CYS A 69 21.94 -6.85 14.56
N GLN A 70 20.80 -7.06 15.22
CA GLN A 70 19.51 -7.22 14.56
C GLN A 70 18.79 -5.89 14.44
N LYS A 71 18.37 -5.54 13.22
CA LYS A 71 17.41 -4.45 12.98
C LYS A 71 16.02 -4.83 13.50
N CYS A 72 15.43 -3.95 14.29
CA CYS A 72 14.15 -4.17 14.95
C CYS A 72 13.20 -3.02 14.73
N VAL A 73 11.90 -3.31 14.61
CA VAL A 73 10.82 -2.32 14.61
C VAL A 73 9.80 -2.69 15.70
N ARG A 74 9.53 -1.74 16.61
CA ARG A 74 8.47 -1.86 17.61
C ARG A 74 7.34 -0.90 17.31
N THR A 75 6.16 -1.46 17.07
CA THR A 75 4.98 -0.69 16.65
C THR A 75 4.23 -0.04 17.79
N ASN A 76 4.34 -0.60 19.01
CA ASN A 76 3.67 -0.09 20.20
C ASN A 76 4.24 1.27 20.63
N ASP A 77 5.51 1.53 20.31
CA ASP A 77 6.23 2.72 20.76
C ASP A 77 6.05 3.91 19.80
N ILE A 78 5.39 3.72 18.65
CA ILE A 78 5.27 4.76 17.61
C ILE A 78 4.66 6.07 18.14
N ASP A 79 3.68 5.97 19.04
CA ASP A 79 2.99 7.14 19.57
C ASP A 79 3.86 7.94 20.57
N CYS A 80 4.75 7.26 21.28
CA CYS A 80 5.67 7.87 22.24
C CYS A 80 6.89 8.52 21.58
N ILE A 81 7.13 8.28 20.27
CA ILE A 81 8.30 8.79 19.56
C ILE A 81 8.32 10.32 19.61
N GLY A 82 9.43 10.85 20.13
CA GLY A 82 9.68 12.28 20.30
C GLY A 82 9.12 12.88 21.58
N GLU A 83 8.39 12.11 22.40
CA GLU A 83 7.82 12.55 23.68
C GLU A 83 8.77 12.28 24.87
N ASP A 84 9.70 11.37 24.68
CA ASP A 84 10.76 11.06 25.62
C ASP A 84 12.12 10.84 24.92
N GLY A 85 13.15 10.56 25.71
CA GLY A 85 14.52 10.35 25.20
C GLY A 85 14.88 8.93 24.83
N ARG A 86 14.03 7.94 25.15
CA ARG A 86 14.37 6.51 25.17
C ARG A 86 13.69 5.66 24.09
N HIS A 87 12.49 6.04 23.64
CA HIS A 87 11.74 5.27 22.65
C HIS A 87 12.17 5.59 21.23
N LEU A 88 12.31 4.53 20.42
CA LEU A 88 12.58 4.56 18.98
C LEU A 88 11.68 3.54 18.30
N SER A 89 11.11 3.89 17.15
CA SER A 89 10.33 2.93 16.34
C SER A 89 11.23 1.91 15.64
N PHE A 90 12.40 2.34 15.21
CA PHE A 90 13.47 1.50 14.64
C PHE A 90 14.73 1.61 15.52
N PHE A 91 15.31 0.46 15.85
CA PHE A 91 16.57 0.40 16.61
C PHE A 91 17.36 -0.85 16.23
N GLU A 92 18.66 -0.82 16.57
CA GLU A 92 19.56 -1.95 16.42
C GLU A 92 19.69 -2.68 17.76
N MET A 93 19.44 -3.98 17.77
CA MET A 93 19.61 -4.84 18.95
C MET A 93 20.84 -5.71 18.79
N LEU A 94 21.85 -5.47 19.63
CA LEU A 94 23.00 -6.34 19.78
C LEU A 94 22.62 -7.51 20.67
N GLY A 95 22.78 -8.74 20.17
CA GLY A 95 22.42 -9.93 20.91
C GLY A 95 23.44 -11.03 20.82
N ASP A 96 23.62 -11.74 21.91
CA ASP A 96 24.30 -13.02 22.00
C ASP A 96 23.30 -14.10 22.44
N PHE A 97 23.33 -15.22 21.71
CA PHE A 97 22.33 -16.27 21.78
C PHE A 97 23.00 -17.64 21.98
N SER A 98 22.46 -18.47 22.85
CA SER A 98 22.96 -19.83 23.03
C SER A 98 21.85 -20.85 23.26
N PHE A 99 22.03 -22.04 22.73
CA PHE A 99 21.06 -23.11 22.71
C PHE A 99 21.58 -24.29 23.55
N GLY A 100 21.72 -24.04 24.87
CA GLY A 100 22.29 -24.97 25.83
C GLY A 100 23.81 -25.00 25.93
N GLY A 101 24.53 -24.12 25.21
CA GLY A 101 26.00 -24.07 25.21
C GLY A 101 26.62 -23.15 26.25
N VAL A 102 25.85 -22.19 26.80
CA VAL A 102 26.31 -21.16 27.76
C VAL A 102 25.42 -21.24 29.00
N SER A 103 26.03 -21.28 30.19
CA SER A 103 25.31 -21.22 31.47
C SER A 103 24.94 -19.79 31.85
N LYS A 104 23.97 -19.64 32.76
CA LYS A 104 23.61 -18.32 33.33
C LYS A 104 24.84 -17.61 33.93
N GLU A 105 25.62 -18.34 34.73
CA GLU A 105 26.83 -17.83 35.37
C GLU A 105 27.83 -17.29 34.34
N GLN A 106 28.03 -18.02 33.23
CA GLN A 106 28.92 -17.61 32.14
C GLN A 106 28.38 -16.40 31.40
N ALA A 107 27.09 -16.37 31.11
CA ALA A 107 26.44 -15.22 30.45
C ALA A 107 26.59 -13.94 31.27
N CYS A 108 26.23 -13.99 32.55
CA CYS A 108 26.39 -12.86 33.46
C CYS A 108 27.86 -12.42 33.58
N ALA A 109 28.80 -13.38 33.63
CA ALA A 109 30.24 -13.06 33.72
C ALA A 109 30.73 -12.36 32.43
N TRP A 110 30.28 -12.81 31.25
CA TRP A 110 30.65 -12.14 30.00
C TRP A 110 30.03 -10.74 29.90
N ALA A 111 28.74 -10.62 30.25
CA ALA A 111 28.09 -9.31 30.30
C ALA A 111 28.82 -8.34 31.23
N PHE A 112 29.12 -8.78 32.43
CA PHE A 112 29.88 -7.99 33.42
C PHE A 112 31.27 -7.59 32.93
N GLU A 113 31.96 -8.52 32.27
CA GLU A 113 33.30 -8.27 31.71
C GLU A 113 33.20 -7.21 30.59
N LEU A 114 32.26 -7.36 29.67
CA LEU A 114 32.08 -6.44 28.54
C LEU A 114 31.79 -5.03 29.03
N ILE A 115 30.84 -4.85 29.95
CA ILE A 115 30.44 -3.51 30.42
C ILE A 115 31.48 -2.85 31.30
N THR A 116 32.19 -3.61 32.19
CA THR A 116 33.12 -3.03 33.16
C THR A 116 34.57 -2.92 32.64
N LYS A 117 35.02 -3.87 31.80
CA LYS A 117 36.41 -3.88 31.29
C LYS A 117 36.54 -3.31 29.88
N GLU A 118 35.61 -3.68 28.96
CA GLU A 118 35.71 -3.26 27.59
C GLU A 118 35.08 -1.88 27.36
N PHE A 119 33.85 -1.67 27.83
CA PHE A 119 33.21 -0.36 27.80
C PHE A 119 33.63 0.55 28.94
N LYS A 120 34.17 -0.03 30.00
CA LYS A 120 34.70 0.68 31.17
C LYS A 120 33.67 1.55 31.90
N LEU A 121 32.40 1.07 31.89
CA LEU A 121 31.37 1.75 32.64
C LEU A 121 31.67 1.69 34.17
N PRO A 122 31.43 2.78 34.90
CA PRO A 122 31.65 2.83 36.35
C PRO A 122 30.60 1.96 37.06
N LEU A 123 31.09 1.04 37.92
CA LEU A 123 30.23 0.05 38.59
C LEU A 123 29.25 0.69 39.56
N ASP A 124 29.55 1.83 40.12
CA ASP A 124 28.70 2.62 41.01
C ASP A 124 27.51 3.29 40.30
N ARG A 125 27.48 3.25 38.96
CA ARG A 125 26.36 3.69 38.15
C ARG A 125 25.60 2.54 37.49
N LEU A 126 26.02 1.29 37.68
CA LEU A 126 25.40 0.10 37.13
C LEU A 126 24.44 -0.50 38.15
N TYR A 127 23.20 -0.76 37.71
CA TYR A 127 22.18 -1.42 38.48
C TYR A 127 21.69 -2.63 37.72
N PHE A 128 21.26 -3.65 38.45
CA PHE A 128 20.86 -4.94 37.92
C PHE A 128 19.48 -5.30 38.48
N THR A 129 18.65 -5.90 37.63
CA THR A 129 17.40 -6.47 38.09
C THR A 129 17.40 -7.97 37.89
N VAL A 130 16.66 -8.68 38.69
CA VAL A 130 16.45 -10.13 38.57
C VAL A 130 14.99 -10.46 38.82
N PHE A 131 14.51 -11.52 38.22
CA PHE A 131 13.17 -12.05 38.52
C PHE A 131 13.06 -12.44 40.00
N THR A 132 11.92 -12.16 40.61
CA THR A 132 11.68 -12.30 42.06
C THR A 132 12.10 -13.66 42.60
N GLU A 133 11.92 -14.75 41.81
CA GLU A 133 12.22 -16.12 42.23
C GLU A 133 13.59 -16.62 41.69
N ASP A 134 14.39 -15.78 41.00
CA ASP A 134 15.68 -16.20 40.41
C ASP A 134 16.85 -15.88 41.35
N ASP A 135 16.95 -16.69 42.43
CA ASP A 135 18.10 -16.59 43.36
C ASP A 135 19.44 -16.93 42.70
N GLU A 136 19.43 -17.80 41.66
CA GLU A 136 20.65 -18.19 40.94
C GLU A 136 21.31 -16.98 40.27
N THR A 137 20.57 -16.18 39.54
CA THR A 137 21.08 -14.99 38.87
C THR A 137 21.47 -13.90 39.87
N HIS A 138 20.71 -13.74 40.96
CA HIS A 138 21.06 -12.81 42.04
C HIS A 138 22.43 -13.14 42.65
N ASP A 139 22.66 -14.42 43.01
CA ASP A 139 23.89 -14.87 43.60
C ASP A 139 25.08 -14.75 42.63
N VAL A 140 24.86 -14.93 41.36
CA VAL A 140 25.87 -14.71 40.31
C VAL A 140 26.32 -13.25 40.29
N TRP A 141 25.41 -12.27 40.26
CA TRP A 141 25.77 -10.87 40.27
C TRP A 141 26.53 -10.49 41.55
N ARG A 142 26.10 -10.99 42.69
CA ARG A 142 26.80 -10.83 43.95
C ARG A 142 28.22 -11.38 43.90
N SER A 143 28.43 -12.55 43.33
CA SER A 143 29.74 -13.19 43.20
C SER A 143 30.70 -12.39 42.27
N LEU A 144 30.16 -11.68 41.29
CA LEU A 144 30.89 -10.80 40.38
C LEU A 144 31.26 -9.46 41.02
N GLY A 145 30.75 -9.15 42.24
CA GLY A 145 31.11 -7.95 43.00
C GLY A 145 30.10 -6.83 42.92
N VAL A 146 28.89 -7.08 42.40
CA VAL A 146 27.79 -6.11 42.44
C VAL A 146 27.33 -5.94 43.88
N ALA A 147 27.10 -4.70 44.32
CA ALA A 147 26.63 -4.38 45.66
C ALA A 147 25.15 -4.80 45.80
N GLU A 148 24.71 -5.19 47.01
CA GLU A 148 23.35 -5.67 47.26
C GLU A 148 22.27 -4.63 46.92
N ASP A 149 22.55 -3.38 47.21
CA ASP A 149 21.71 -2.21 46.96
C ASP A 149 21.64 -1.80 45.48
N HIS A 150 22.48 -2.42 44.63
CA HIS A 150 22.43 -2.28 43.19
C HIS A 150 21.70 -3.43 42.47
N ILE A 151 21.14 -4.38 43.22
CA ILE A 151 20.35 -5.49 42.67
C ILE A 151 18.90 -5.36 43.14
N SER A 152 17.98 -5.20 42.22
CA SER A 152 16.54 -5.14 42.47
C SER A 152 15.83 -6.41 42.03
N ARG A 153 14.86 -6.89 42.82
CA ARG A 153 14.00 -8.00 42.43
C ARG A 153 12.68 -7.46 41.91
N LEU A 154 12.34 -7.77 40.67
CA LEU A 154 11.11 -7.34 39.99
C LEU A 154 10.23 -8.54 39.58
N GLY A 155 8.97 -8.25 39.32
CA GLY A 155 7.96 -9.25 39.02
C GLY A 155 7.94 -9.76 37.59
N GLU A 156 6.84 -10.44 37.26
CA GLU A 156 6.65 -11.01 35.92
C GLU A 156 6.53 -9.93 34.83
N ASP A 157 5.99 -8.77 35.16
CA ASP A 157 5.80 -7.66 34.22
C ASP A 157 7.13 -7.06 33.76
N ASP A 158 8.19 -7.12 34.59
CA ASP A 158 9.48 -6.53 34.30
C ASP A 158 10.54 -7.58 33.96
N ASN A 159 10.68 -8.63 34.78
CA ASN A 159 11.78 -9.59 34.68
C ASN A 159 11.36 -11.01 34.23
N PHE A 160 10.29 -11.13 33.43
CA PHE A 160 9.95 -12.38 32.75
C PHE A 160 9.60 -12.10 31.30
N TRP A 161 10.48 -12.47 30.39
CA TRP A 161 10.33 -12.15 28.99
C TRP A 161 9.75 -13.30 28.17
N ALA A 162 8.90 -12.98 27.16
CA ALA A 162 8.32 -13.94 26.21
C ALA A 162 8.40 -13.41 24.79
N ALA A 163 8.70 -14.30 23.84
CA ALA A 163 8.83 -13.98 22.42
C ALA A 163 7.51 -13.57 21.73
N GLY A 164 6.40 -13.68 22.42
CA GLY A 164 5.06 -13.39 21.95
C GLY A 164 3.99 -14.07 22.82
N PRO A 165 2.75 -14.14 22.35
CA PRO A 165 1.69 -14.84 23.07
C PRO A 165 2.01 -16.32 23.31
N THR A 166 2.77 -16.94 22.38
CA THR A 166 3.26 -18.32 22.45
C THR A 166 4.71 -18.38 22.02
N GLY A 167 5.45 -19.34 22.57
CA GLY A 167 6.85 -19.59 22.22
C GLY A 167 7.81 -19.51 23.40
N PRO A 168 9.13 -19.50 23.13
CA PRO A 168 10.17 -19.50 24.15
C PRO A 168 10.03 -18.32 25.11
N CYS A 169 10.12 -18.60 26.43
CA CYS A 169 10.03 -17.60 27.48
C CYS A 169 10.83 -18.01 28.71
N GLY A 170 11.07 -17.06 29.62
CA GLY A 170 11.78 -17.32 30.86
C GLY A 170 12.11 -16.08 31.66
N PRO A 171 12.65 -16.24 32.88
CA PRO A 171 13.13 -15.14 33.71
C PRO A 171 14.27 -14.40 33.01
N CYS A 172 14.34 -13.11 33.25
CA CYS A 172 15.41 -12.28 32.72
C CYS A 172 16.07 -11.41 33.81
N SER A 173 17.24 -10.90 33.47
CA SER A 173 17.99 -9.96 34.24
C SER A 173 18.37 -8.77 33.38
N GLU A 174 17.98 -7.59 33.79
CA GLU A 174 18.24 -6.35 33.05
C GLU A 174 19.36 -5.56 33.68
N ILE A 175 20.13 -4.90 32.86
CA ILE A 175 21.22 -4.04 33.26
C ILE A 175 20.85 -2.61 32.94
N TYR A 176 20.88 -1.77 33.96
CA TYR A 176 20.54 -0.36 33.94
C TYR A 176 21.76 0.51 34.19
N PHE A 177 21.74 1.69 33.58
CA PHE A 177 22.72 2.73 33.90
C PHE A 177 22.01 3.92 34.54
N ASP A 178 22.57 4.41 35.71
CA ASP A 178 22.06 5.62 36.36
C ASP A 178 22.52 6.85 35.57
N MET A 179 21.58 7.46 34.84
CA MET A 179 21.85 8.66 34.00
C MET A 179 22.05 9.93 34.83
N GLY A 180 21.70 9.91 36.14
CA GLY A 180 21.80 11.01 37.07
C GLY A 180 20.49 11.46 37.67
N GLU A 181 20.54 12.09 38.82
CA GLU A 181 19.32 12.56 39.52
C GLU A 181 18.59 13.65 38.76
N GLU A 182 19.31 14.39 37.94
CA GLU A 182 18.81 15.52 37.13
C GLU A 182 17.79 15.13 36.07
N VAL A 183 17.85 13.89 35.57
CA VAL A 183 16.89 13.37 34.58
C VAL A 183 15.82 12.47 35.21
N GLY A 184 15.87 12.29 36.55
CA GLY A 184 14.95 11.45 37.29
C GLY A 184 13.63 12.14 37.65
N CYS A 185 12.67 11.35 38.15
CA CYS A 185 11.37 11.85 38.60
C CYS A 185 11.40 12.62 39.94
N GLY A 186 12.58 12.72 40.58
CA GLY A 186 12.75 13.37 41.87
C GLY A 186 12.17 12.62 43.07
N SER A 187 11.62 11.42 42.87
CA SER A 187 11.12 10.58 43.96
C SER A 187 12.29 10.01 44.76
N PRO A 188 12.20 10.00 46.10
CA PRO A 188 13.18 9.33 46.94
C PRO A 188 13.19 7.80 46.77
N ASP A 189 12.14 7.23 46.23
CA ASP A 189 11.99 5.78 45.97
C ASP A 189 12.35 5.43 44.51
N CYS A 190 12.95 6.38 43.75
CA CYS A 190 13.36 6.14 42.37
C CYS A 190 14.42 5.06 42.28
N LYS A 191 14.15 3.98 41.55
CA LYS A 191 14.99 2.80 41.41
C LYS A 191 14.79 2.17 40.02
N PRO A 192 15.59 1.18 39.60
CA PRO A 192 15.30 0.37 38.42
C PRO A 192 13.87 -0.15 38.40
N GLY A 193 13.19 -0.06 37.21
CA GLY A 193 11.75 -0.31 37.05
C GLY A 193 10.88 0.94 37.26
N CYS A 194 11.45 2.11 37.56
CA CYS A 194 10.74 3.39 37.50
C CYS A 194 10.60 3.86 36.04
N ASP A 195 9.42 4.39 35.67
CA ASP A 195 9.14 4.91 34.32
C ASP A 195 9.87 6.20 33.94
N CYS A 196 10.72 6.74 34.84
CA CYS A 196 11.52 7.92 34.54
C CYS A 196 12.82 7.58 33.82
N ASP A 197 13.48 8.60 33.26
CA ASP A 197 14.68 8.44 32.44
C ASP A 197 15.98 8.29 33.24
N ARG A 198 15.94 8.24 34.60
CA ARG A 198 17.12 8.12 35.45
C ARG A 198 17.83 6.78 35.27
N PHE A 199 17.08 5.67 35.43
CA PHE A 199 17.62 4.33 35.27
C PHE A 199 17.32 3.81 33.86
N LEU A 200 18.26 4.01 32.96
CA LEU A 200 18.11 3.57 31.58
C LEU A 200 18.50 2.10 31.45
N GLU A 201 17.51 1.23 31.23
CA GLU A 201 17.74 -0.15 30.81
C GLU A 201 18.40 -0.15 29.44
N PHE A 202 19.58 -0.76 29.34
CA PHE A 202 20.31 -0.84 28.06
C PHE A 202 20.59 -2.27 27.62
N TRP A 203 20.55 -3.27 28.52
CA TRP A 203 20.79 -4.66 28.16
C TRP A 203 19.89 -5.60 28.98
N ASN A 204 19.20 -6.52 28.29
CA ASN A 204 18.39 -7.55 28.91
C ASN A 204 19.01 -8.93 28.63
N LEU A 205 19.21 -9.76 29.65
CA LEU A 205 19.68 -11.14 29.57
C LEU A 205 18.50 -12.06 29.91
N VAL A 206 17.94 -12.74 28.90
CA VAL A 206 16.79 -13.63 29.03
C VAL A 206 17.28 -15.08 29.11
N PHE A 207 16.91 -15.77 30.16
CA PHE A 207 17.21 -17.19 30.36
C PHE A 207 16.00 -18.03 29.97
N THR A 208 15.87 -18.27 28.66
CA THR A 208 14.75 -19.01 28.08
C THR A 208 14.78 -20.46 28.50
N GLN A 209 13.82 -20.88 29.27
CA GLN A 209 13.72 -22.24 29.79
C GLN A 209 12.33 -22.87 29.57
N TYR A 210 11.33 -22.10 29.17
CA TYR A 210 9.95 -22.56 28.95
C TYR A 210 9.47 -22.25 27.54
N ASP A 211 8.46 -22.98 27.07
CA ASP A 211 7.77 -22.76 25.80
C ASP A 211 6.28 -22.52 26.10
N ARG A 212 5.84 -21.26 26.10
CA ARG A 212 4.45 -20.86 26.37
C ARG A 212 3.54 -21.36 25.25
N GLN A 213 2.51 -22.15 25.61
CA GLN A 213 1.52 -22.70 24.70
C GLN A 213 0.27 -21.83 24.63
N GLU A 214 -0.64 -22.10 23.67
CA GLU A 214 -1.91 -21.37 23.51
C GLU A 214 -2.85 -21.48 24.72
N ASP A 215 -2.77 -22.60 25.46
CA ASP A 215 -3.54 -22.83 26.68
C ASP A 215 -2.94 -22.18 27.94
N GLY A 216 -1.83 -21.43 27.78
CA GLY A 216 -1.11 -20.77 28.86
C GLY A 216 -0.14 -21.68 29.62
N SER A 217 -0.05 -22.97 29.30
CA SER A 217 0.96 -23.85 29.89
C SER A 217 2.37 -23.49 29.43
N MET A 218 3.36 -23.72 30.28
CA MET A 218 4.79 -23.40 30.02
C MET A 218 5.66 -24.64 30.27
N PRO A 219 5.64 -25.67 29.39
CA PRO A 219 6.56 -26.80 29.49
C PRO A 219 8.01 -26.34 29.37
N GLU A 220 8.92 -27.05 30.07
CA GLU A 220 10.35 -26.79 29.95
C GLU A 220 10.86 -27.07 28.53
N LEU A 221 11.74 -26.19 28.05
CA LEU A 221 12.46 -26.40 26.79
C LEU A 221 13.51 -27.53 26.95
N PRO A 222 13.94 -28.19 25.85
CA PRO A 222 14.93 -29.26 25.91
C PRO A 222 16.26 -28.84 26.54
N HIS A 223 16.58 -27.56 26.46
CA HIS A 223 17.80 -26.96 27.01
C HIS A 223 17.47 -25.61 27.63
N ARG A 224 18.25 -25.20 28.65
CA ARG A 224 18.27 -23.83 29.11
C ARG A 224 19.04 -23.01 28.08
N ASN A 225 18.42 -22.01 27.56
CA ASN A 225 18.95 -21.18 26.49
C ASN A 225 19.25 -19.76 27.00
N LEU A 226 20.07 -19.07 26.25
CA LEU A 226 20.37 -17.65 26.45
C LEU A 226 19.86 -16.85 25.27
N ASP A 227 19.16 -15.78 25.55
CA ASP A 227 18.74 -14.74 24.62
C ASP A 227 19.12 -13.40 25.25
N THR A 228 19.92 -12.59 24.59
CA THR A 228 20.24 -11.27 25.11
C THR A 228 19.92 -10.18 24.10
N GLY A 229 19.57 -9.00 24.59
CA GLY A 229 19.28 -7.84 23.76
C GLY A 229 19.80 -6.56 24.39
N MET A 230 20.88 -5.99 23.81
CA MET A 230 21.40 -4.66 24.14
C MET A 230 20.93 -3.66 23.07
N GLY A 231 20.22 -2.62 23.48
CA GLY A 231 19.87 -1.51 22.58
C GLY A 231 21.12 -0.73 22.20
N LEU A 232 21.49 -0.78 20.91
CA LEU A 232 22.71 -0.10 20.44
C LEU A 232 22.64 1.41 20.64
N GLU A 233 21.49 2.03 20.35
CA GLU A 233 21.28 3.47 20.51
C GLU A 233 21.29 3.88 21.99
N ARG A 234 20.73 3.04 22.89
CA ARG A 234 20.80 3.27 24.34
C ARG A 234 22.24 3.21 24.83
N MET A 235 22.98 2.19 24.41
CA MET A 235 24.39 2.06 24.74
C MET A 235 25.21 3.20 24.14
N ALA A 236 24.90 3.66 22.94
CA ALA A 236 25.57 4.81 22.34
C ALA A 236 25.29 6.11 23.12
N ALA A 237 24.08 6.35 23.58
CA ALA A 237 23.75 7.49 24.42
C ALA A 237 24.59 7.47 25.71
N ILE A 238 24.67 6.32 26.39
CA ILE A 238 25.52 6.15 27.59
C ILE A 238 26.99 6.47 27.25
N MET A 239 27.55 5.79 26.24
CA MET A 239 28.95 5.91 25.88
C MET A 239 29.35 7.30 25.33
N GLN A 240 28.40 8.06 24.81
CA GLN A 240 28.56 9.41 24.29
C GLN A 240 28.16 10.48 25.32
N HIS A 241 27.89 10.08 26.57
CA HIS A 241 27.49 10.94 27.67
C HIS A 241 26.26 11.80 27.35
N LYS A 242 25.26 11.19 26.70
CA LYS A 242 24.00 11.81 26.33
C LYS A 242 22.87 11.31 27.20
N THR A 243 21.84 12.11 27.37
CA THR A 243 20.65 11.78 28.17
C THR A 243 19.54 11.15 27.34
N ALA A 244 19.57 11.31 26.02
CA ALA A 244 18.58 10.77 25.11
C ALA A 244 19.22 10.02 23.92
N ASN A 245 18.56 9.00 23.41
CA ASN A 245 18.96 8.27 22.21
C ASN A 245 19.12 9.20 20.98
N TYR A 246 18.28 10.23 20.92
CA TYR A 246 18.28 11.23 19.84
C TYR A 246 19.53 12.10 19.80
N ASP A 247 20.26 12.17 20.90
CA ASP A 247 21.47 12.99 21.02
C ASP A 247 22.75 12.22 20.65
N GLY A 248 22.59 10.92 20.35
CA GLY A 248 23.67 10.08 19.85
C GLY A 248 24.08 10.45 18.41
N ASP A 249 25.28 10.01 18.04
CA ASP A 249 25.93 10.35 16.77
C ASP A 249 25.03 10.07 15.54
N LEU A 250 24.41 8.88 15.43
CA LEU A 250 23.54 8.53 14.30
C LEU A 250 22.34 9.46 14.16
N MET A 251 21.63 9.72 15.28
CA MET A 251 20.40 10.52 15.23
C MET A 251 20.72 11.99 15.00
N GLN A 252 21.84 12.49 15.53
CA GLN A 252 22.23 13.88 15.36
C GLN A 252 22.54 14.27 13.92
N HIS A 253 22.99 13.34 13.07
CA HIS A 253 23.13 13.61 11.64
C HIS A 253 21.77 13.89 10.97
N LEU A 254 20.75 13.11 11.30
CA LEU A 254 19.40 13.27 10.77
C LEU A 254 18.71 14.53 11.34
N ILE A 255 18.88 14.79 12.64
CA ILE A 255 18.32 15.98 13.29
C ILE A 255 18.92 17.25 12.68
N LYS A 256 20.25 17.31 12.49
CA LYS A 256 20.92 18.46 11.83
C LYS A 256 20.45 18.68 10.40
N LEU A 257 20.25 17.59 9.64
CA LEU A 257 19.65 17.71 8.31
C LEU A 257 18.26 18.34 8.40
N GLY A 258 17.46 17.94 9.41
CA GLY A 258 16.13 18.50 9.66
C GLY A 258 16.19 19.99 10.04
N GLU A 259 17.18 20.41 10.85
CA GLU A 259 17.45 21.83 11.17
C GLU A 259 17.79 22.62 9.91
N GLU A 260 18.67 22.10 9.07
CA GLU A 260 19.09 22.75 7.81
C GLU A 260 17.93 22.95 6.83
N ILE A 261 17.07 21.95 6.70
CA ILE A 261 15.93 22.01 5.78
C ILE A 261 14.82 22.90 6.30
N SER A 262 14.53 22.85 7.61
CA SER A 262 13.41 23.58 8.22
C SER A 262 13.75 24.98 8.68
N GLY A 263 15.05 25.26 8.92
CA GLY A 263 15.51 26.48 9.58
C GLY A 263 15.11 26.58 11.05
N LYS A 264 14.67 25.46 11.66
CA LYS A 264 14.39 25.37 13.10
C LYS A 264 15.60 24.85 13.84
N THR A 265 15.72 25.17 15.12
CA THR A 265 16.81 24.70 15.98
C THR A 265 16.31 23.59 16.89
N TYR A 266 17.09 22.56 17.04
CA TYR A 266 16.85 21.45 17.97
C TYR A 266 17.30 21.84 19.38
N ASP A 267 16.47 21.59 20.35
CA ASP A 267 16.77 21.68 21.77
C ASP A 267 16.62 20.29 22.40
N ALA A 268 17.70 19.77 22.95
CA ALA A 268 17.73 18.41 23.53
C ALA A 268 16.81 18.27 24.75
N ASP A 269 16.59 19.34 25.48
CA ASP A 269 15.77 19.36 26.70
C ASP A 269 14.29 19.65 26.41
N ASP A 270 13.94 20.03 25.17
CA ASP A 270 12.57 20.31 24.76
C ASP A 270 11.96 19.10 24.02
N TYR A 271 10.96 18.46 24.63
CA TYR A 271 10.19 17.34 24.06
C TYR A 271 8.88 17.80 23.38
N SER A 272 8.82 19.06 23.01
CA SER A 272 7.65 19.65 22.35
C SER A 272 8.01 20.31 21.01
N GLY A 273 7.03 20.87 20.32
CA GLY A 273 7.19 21.76 19.18
C GLY A 273 8.14 21.26 18.09
N ALA A 274 9.15 22.08 17.79
CA ALA A 274 10.09 21.80 16.72
C ALA A 274 11.02 20.62 17.05
N SER A 275 11.50 20.53 18.28
CA SER A 275 12.42 19.46 18.71
C SER A 275 11.75 18.10 18.66
N ARG A 276 10.48 17.99 19.10
CA ARG A 276 9.68 16.76 18.95
C ARG A 276 9.55 16.36 17.48
N SER A 277 9.21 17.31 16.62
CA SER A 277 9.04 17.04 15.19
C SER A 277 10.34 16.58 14.51
N LEU A 278 11.49 17.15 14.88
CA LEU A 278 12.80 16.76 14.37
C LEU A 278 13.17 15.33 14.79
N ARG A 279 12.89 14.94 16.05
CA ARG A 279 13.08 13.56 16.54
C ARG A 279 12.23 12.57 15.77
N ILE A 280 10.94 12.87 15.56
CA ILE A 280 10.03 12.01 14.83
C ILE A 280 10.49 11.81 13.38
N ILE A 281 10.88 12.86 12.69
CA ILE A 281 11.37 12.74 11.31
C ILE A 281 12.65 11.90 11.25
N ALA A 282 13.58 12.11 12.18
CA ALA A 282 14.84 11.37 12.24
C ALA A 282 14.60 9.87 12.47
N ASP A 283 13.79 9.51 13.47
CA ASP A 283 13.44 8.13 13.78
C ASP A 283 12.70 7.45 12.63
N HIS A 284 11.63 8.07 12.17
CA HIS A 284 10.78 7.47 11.14
C HIS A 284 11.48 7.33 9.79
N SER A 285 12.41 8.23 9.44
CA SER A 285 13.18 8.11 8.21
C SER A 285 14.07 6.86 8.20
N ARG A 286 14.66 6.50 9.35
CA ARG A 286 15.40 5.23 9.51
C ARG A 286 14.47 4.04 9.32
N ALA A 287 13.37 4.00 10.06
CA ALA A 287 12.39 2.92 9.97
C ALA A 287 11.87 2.73 8.54
N VAL A 288 11.51 3.82 7.86
CA VAL A 288 10.99 3.81 6.47
C VAL A 288 12.02 3.22 5.51
N ASP A 289 13.28 3.66 5.59
CA ASP A 289 14.34 3.18 4.69
C ASP A 289 14.54 1.66 4.85
N PHE A 290 14.70 1.19 6.08
CA PHE A 290 14.92 -0.23 6.36
C PHE A 290 13.71 -1.09 6.00
N MET A 291 12.49 -0.65 6.30
CA MET A 291 11.28 -1.40 5.98
C MET A 291 11.10 -1.56 4.46
N ILE A 292 11.31 -0.49 3.68
CA ILE A 292 11.22 -0.57 2.22
C ILE A 292 12.36 -1.40 1.65
N SER A 293 13.57 -1.26 2.17
CA SER A 293 14.73 -2.06 1.74
C SER A 293 14.54 -3.56 1.99
N ASP A 294 13.75 -3.93 2.99
CA ASP A 294 13.34 -5.31 3.27
C ASP A 294 12.09 -5.76 2.49
N GLY A 295 11.62 -4.94 1.54
CA GLY A 295 10.54 -5.30 0.61
C GLY A 295 9.13 -4.95 1.07
N ILE A 296 8.97 -4.19 2.17
CA ILE A 296 7.66 -3.72 2.61
C ILE A 296 7.28 -2.48 1.79
N LEU A 297 6.06 -2.45 1.27
CA LEU A 297 5.51 -1.31 0.54
C LEU A 297 4.40 -0.62 1.35
N PRO A 298 4.20 0.70 1.22
CA PRO A 298 3.12 1.38 1.93
C PRO A 298 1.74 0.82 1.55
N GLY A 299 0.99 0.33 2.51
CA GLY A 299 -0.31 -0.31 2.32
C GLY A 299 -1.39 0.15 3.31
N ASN A 300 -2.54 -0.54 3.33
CA ASN A 300 -3.67 -0.21 4.19
C ASN A 300 -3.83 -1.16 5.37
N GLU A 301 -3.11 -2.27 5.40
CA GLU A 301 -3.25 -3.31 6.42
C GLU A 301 -1.88 -3.83 6.84
N GLY A 302 -1.79 -4.45 8.00
CA GLY A 302 -0.62 -5.16 8.46
C GLY A 302 0.63 -4.28 8.56
N ARG A 303 1.78 -4.83 8.18
CA ARG A 303 3.08 -4.16 8.20
C ARG A 303 3.18 -3.03 7.18
N GLU A 304 2.47 -3.15 6.10
CA GLU A 304 2.36 -2.15 5.03
C GLU A 304 1.68 -0.87 5.54
N TYR A 305 0.68 -1.02 6.43
CA TYR A 305 0.04 0.11 7.11
C TYR A 305 1.01 0.79 8.10
N VAL A 306 1.79 0.00 8.85
CA VAL A 306 2.81 0.56 9.76
C VAL A 306 3.78 1.44 9.00
N LEU A 307 4.34 0.95 7.89
CA LEU A 307 5.23 1.73 7.03
C LEU A 307 4.57 3.02 6.55
N ARG A 308 3.36 2.94 6.04
CA ARG A 308 2.61 4.11 5.57
C ARG A 308 2.35 5.11 6.69
N ARG A 309 2.03 4.64 7.89
CA ARG A 309 1.82 5.47 9.07
C ARG A 309 3.09 6.26 9.43
N LEU A 310 4.24 5.58 9.53
CA LEU A 310 5.53 6.21 9.83
C LEU A 310 5.90 7.28 8.78
N LEU A 311 5.78 6.94 7.49
CA LEU A 311 6.07 7.85 6.40
C LEU A 311 5.18 9.09 6.44
N ARG A 312 3.86 8.91 6.60
CA ARG A 312 2.90 10.02 6.66
C ARG A 312 3.09 10.88 7.90
N ARG A 313 3.42 10.27 9.05
CA ARG A 313 3.72 11.00 10.27
C ARG A 313 4.98 11.86 10.11
N ALA A 314 6.03 11.35 9.47
CA ALA A 314 7.22 12.12 9.15
C ALA A 314 6.91 13.32 8.21
N VAL A 315 6.11 13.12 7.16
CA VAL A 315 5.67 14.20 6.26
C VAL A 315 4.86 15.26 7.02
N PHE A 316 3.94 14.84 7.88
CA PHE A 316 3.14 15.75 8.69
C PHE A 316 4.01 16.62 9.61
N HIS A 317 4.97 16.02 10.32
CA HIS A 317 5.90 16.77 11.17
C HIS A 317 6.81 17.71 10.37
N GLY A 318 7.16 17.34 9.13
CA GLY A 318 7.82 18.25 8.21
C GLY A 318 6.99 19.49 7.90
N ARG A 319 5.68 19.33 7.69
CA ARG A 319 4.76 20.47 7.50
C ARG A 319 4.60 21.33 8.76
N LEU A 320 4.60 20.71 9.95
CA LEU A 320 4.61 21.47 11.22
C LEU A 320 5.88 22.32 11.39
N LEU A 321 7.00 21.84 10.92
CA LEU A 321 8.26 22.59 10.87
C LEU A 321 8.28 23.70 9.81
N GLY A 322 7.28 23.77 8.91
CA GLY A 322 7.19 24.71 7.81
C GLY A 322 7.96 24.30 6.57
N ILE A 323 8.32 23.04 6.42
CA ILE A 323 9.00 22.55 5.24
C ILE A 323 8.00 22.46 4.08
N GLU A 324 8.27 23.18 2.99
CA GLU A 324 7.48 23.13 1.77
C GLU A 324 8.06 22.13 0.77
N GLY A 325 7.19 21.42 0.03
CA GLY A 325 7.57 20.41 -0.97
C GLY A 325 8.07 19.11 -0.37
N ALA A 326 8.62 18.25 -1.21
CA ALA A 326 9.16 16.95 -0.83
C ALA A 326 10.55 17.07 -0.20
N PHE A 327 10.81 16.36 0.89
CA PHE A 327 12.05 16.47 1.64
C PHE A 327 12.59 15.12 2.17
N LEU A 328 11.72 14.11 2.37
CA LEU A 328 12.11 12.85 3.01
C LEU A 328 13.19 12.08 2.24
N THR A 329 13.25 12.21 0.92
CA THR A 329 14.29 11.57 0.11
C THR A 329 15.71 11.99 0.48
N LYS A 330 15.89 13.19 1.07
CA LYS A 330 17.18 13.65 1.58
C LYS A 330 17.57 12.92 2.88
N PHE A 331 16.57 12.61 3.71
CA PHE A 331 16.79 11.81 4.91
C PHE A 331 17.16 10.37 4.55
N ILE A 332 16.56 9.79 3.51
CA ILE A 332 16.97 8.49 2.99
C ILE A 332 18.45 8.51 2.56
N ASP A 333 18.89 9.55 1.84
CA ASP A 333 20.31 9.69 1.48
C ASP A 333 21.22 9.73 2.73
N GLU A 334 20.82 10.44 3.79
CA GLU A 334 21.57 10.54 5.03
C GLU A 334 21.60 9.21 5.80
N VAL A 335 20.46 8.49 5.91
CA VAL A 335 20.41 7.15 6.51
C VAL A 335 21.38 6.21 5.79
N ASN A 336 21.35 6.22 4.46
CA ASN A 336 22.26 5.42 3.64
C ASN A 336 23.73 5.78 3.85
N ALA A 337 24.04 7.07 4.02
CA ALA A 337 25.40 7.53 4.30
C ALA A 337 25.92 7.04 5.67
N GLN A 338 25.05 7.02 6.69
CA GLN A 338 25.44 6.64 8.06
C GLN A 338 25.41 5.12 8.29
N MET A 339 24.47 4.40 7.68
CA MET A 339 24.21 3.00 8.01
C MET A 339 24.50 2.02 6.87
N GLY A 340 24.74 2.49 5.64
CA GLY A 340 24.95 1.66 4.46
C GLY A 340 26.19 0.75 4.51
N GLU A 341 27.22 1.09 5.31
CA GLU A 341 28.38 0.21 5.53
C GLU A 341 27.98 -1.04 6.33
N ALA A 342 27.17 -0.85 7.39
CA ALA A 342 26.68 -1.95 8.22
C ALA A 342 25.56 -2.75 7.54
N TYR A 343 24.79 -2.12 6.66
CA TYR A 343 23.63 -2.68 5.98
C TYR A 343 23.69 -2.42 4.46
N PRO A 344 24.48 -3.19 3.72
CA PRO A 344 24.68 -2.97 2.26
C PRO A 344 23.41 -3.03 1.41
N GLU A 345 22.33 -3.67 1.91
CA GLU A 345 21.04 -3.69 1.27
C GLU A 345 20.42 -2.30 1.09
N LEU A 346 20.68 -1.36 1.99
CA LEU A 346 20.24 0.03 1.86
C LEU A 346 20.83 0.66 0.59
N LEU A 347 22.15 0.53 0.41
CA LEU A 347 22.84 1.09 -0.76
C LEU A 347 22.37 0.47 -2.07
N LYS A 348 22.03 -0.82 -2.05
CA LYS A 348 21.48 -1.53 -3.21
C LYS A 348 20.11 -1.00 -3.60
N ASN A 349 19.27 -0.66 -2.63
CA ASN A 349 17.86 -0.35 -2.81
C ASN A 349 17.54 1.15 -2.78
N VAL A 350 18.53 2.03 -2.62
CA VAL A 350 18.33 3.49 -2.43
C VAL A 350 17.45 4.15 -3.49
N ALA A 351 17.60 3.79 -4.76
CA ALA A 351 16.79 4.37 -5.84
C ALA A 351 15.31 3.96 -5.73
N LEU A 352 15.05 2.70 -5.37
CA LEU A 352 13.72 2.17 -5.12
C LEU A 352 13.07 2.86 -3.93
N VAL A 353 13.78 2.92 -2.79
CA VAL A 353 13.28 3.56 -1.56
C VAL A 353 12.90 5.01 -1.83
N LYS A 354 13.78 5.77 -2.49
CA LYS A 354 13.50 7.17 -2.85
C LYS A 354 12.30 7.33 -3.78
N GLY A 355 12.11 6.42 -4.73
CA GLY A 355 10.95 6.43 -5.63
C GLY A 355 9.64 6.22 -4.86
N ILE A 356 9.60 5.24 -3.97
CA ILE A 356 8.43 4.94 -3.14
C ILE A 356 8.13 6.09 -2.18
N VAL A 357 9.15 6.58 -1.48
CA VAL A 357 9.03 7.69 -0.51
C VAL A 357 8.52 8.95 -1.21
N ALA A 358 9.11 9.34 -2.33
CA ALA A 358 8.68 10.52 -3.09
C ALA A 358 7.22 10.41 -3.57
N SER A 359 6.83 9.24 -4.08
CA SER A 359 5.46 9.00 -4.56
C SER A 359 4.43 9.07 -3.43
N GLU A 360 4.70 8.46 -2.25
CA GLU A 360 3.77 8.50 -1.13
C GLU A 360 3.76 9.89 -0.47
N GLU A 361 4.90 10.58 -0.40
CA GLU A 361 5.01 11.96 0.09
C GLU A 361 4.18 12.93 -0.76
N GLU A 362 4.25 12.85 -2.09
CA GLU A 362 3.47 13.67 -3.02
C GLU A 362 1.96 13.40 -2.86
N ARG A 363 1.57 12.12 -2.85
CA ARG A 363 0.16 11.72 -2.66
C ARG A 363 -0.38 12.20 -1.32
N PHE A 364 0.41 12.04 -0.27
CA PHE A 364 -0.03 12.42 1.06
C PHE A 364 -0.05 13.95 1.26
N SER A 365 0.85 14.70 0.66
CA SER A 365 0.82 16.15 0.68
C SER A 365 -0.51 16.71 0.14
N THR A 366 -1.01 16.16 -0.98
CA THR A 366 -2.33 16.52 -1.53
C THR A 366 -3.47 16.16 -0.58
N THR A 367 -3.38 15.00 0.06
CA THR A 367 -4.34 14.53 1.07
C THR A 367 -4.34 15.45 2.29
N LEU A 368 -3.14 15.80 2.77
CA LEU A 368 -2.93 16.63 3.95
C LEU A 368 -3.53 18.03 3.76
N ASP A 369 -3.26 18.67 2.61
CA ASP A 369 -3.77 20.00 2.29
C ASP A 369 -5.31 20.04 2.31
N ASN A 370 -5.97 19.04 1.72
CA ASN A 370 -7.43 18.95 1.68
C ASN A 370 -8.05 18.54 3.03
N GLY A 371 -7.48 17.56 3.69
CA GLY A 371 -8.00 17.04 4.96
C GLY A 371 -7.78 18.00 6.11
N ARG A 372 -6.66 18.73 6.12
CA ARG A 372 -6.34 19.70 7.17
C ARG A 372 -7.34 20.84 7.23
N VAL A 373 -7.73 21.38 6.10
CA VAL A 373 -8.74 22.45 6.04
C VAL A 373 -10.06 21.97 6.67
N TYR A 374 -10.50 20.77 6.33
CA TYR A 374 -11.73 20.20 6.87
C TYR A 374 -11.63 19.92 8.38
N LEU A 375 -10.48 19.41 8.84
CA LEU A 375 -10.24 19.15 10.27
C LEU A 375 -10.19 20.45 11.07
N ASP A 376 -9.47 21.46 10.59
CA ASP A 376 -9.37 22.77 11.25
C ASP A 376 -10.74 23.46 11.35
N GLU A 377 -11.59 23.38 10.31
CA GLU A 377 -12.96 23.87 10.35
C GLU A 377 -13.82 23.11 11.39
N ALA A 378 -13.66 21.78 11.46
CA ALA A 378 -14.38 20.97 12.42
C ALA A 378 -13.95 21.27 13.86
N LEU A 379 -12.64 21.35 14.14
CA LEU A 379 -12.11 21.70 15.47
C LEU A 379 -12.51 23.12 15.90
N ALA A 380 -12.45 24.09 15.00
CA ALA A 380 -12.85 25.47 15.28
C ALA A 380 -14.36 25.61 15.62
N ALA A 381 -15.18 24.65 15.21
CA ALA A 381 -16.61 24.62 15.54
C ALA A 381 -16.91 23.97 16.90
N LEU A 382 -15.92 23.31 17.54
CA LEU A 382 -16.08 22.66 18.83
C LEU A 382 -15.96 23.66 19.99
N ALA A 383 -16.67 23.39 21.06
CA ALA A 383 -16.43 24.08 22.33
C ALA A 383 -15.14 23.54 22.98
N GLU A 384 -14.46 24.35 23.76
CA GLU A 384 -13.24 23.99 24.48
C GLU A 384 -13.40 22.66 25.26
N GLY A 385 -12.53 21.69 25.03
CA GLY A 385 -12.56 20.37 25.63
C GLY A 385 -13.66 19.44 25.10
N ALA A 386 -14.39 19.80 24.04
CA ALA A 386 -15.37 18.92 23.41
C ALA A 386 -14.68 17.84 22.56
N VAL A 387 -15.32 16.70 22.45
CA VAL A 387 -14.82 15.54 21.68
C VAL A 387 -15.15 15.71 20.19
N LEU A 388 -14.19 15.48 19.31
CA LEU A 388 -14.41 15.45 17.85
C LEU A 388 -15.29 14.25 17.50
N PRO A 389 -16.45 14.43 16.83
CA PRO A 389 -17.33 13.32 16.49
C PRO A 389 -16.69 12.25 15.63
N GLY A 390 -17.00 10.97 15.90
CA GLY A 390 -16.43 9.83 15.19
C GLY A 390 -16.78 9.77 13.70
N ASP A 391 -17.94 10.27 13.30
CA ASP A 391 -18.34 10.38 11.88
C ASP A 391 -17.53 11.43 11.12
N VAL A 392 -17.08 12.51 11.78
CA VAL A 392 -16.16 13.51 11.21
C VAL A 392 -14.78 12.87 11.01
N ALA A 393 -14.27 12.15 12.02
CA ALA A 393 -13.03 11.42 11.94
C ALA A 393 -13.09 10.31 10.85
N PHE A 394 -14.20 9.61 10.76
CA PHE A 394 -14.45 8.62 9.69
C PHE A 394 -14.44 9.27 8.29
N LYS A 395 -15.07 10.42 8.12
CA LYS A 395 -15.09 11.14 6.84
C LYS A 395 -13.68 11.59 6.43
N LEU A 396 -12.87 12.06 7.38
CA LEU A 396 -11.45 12.36 7.15
C LEU A 396 -10.70 11.14 6.65
N HIS A 397 -10.90 9.99 7.30
CA HIS A 397 -10.25 8.74 6.93
C HIS A 397 -10.74 8.19 5.57
N ASP A 398 -12.06 8.04 5.39
CA ASP A 398 -12.67 7.37 4.23
C ASP A 398 -12.64 8.23 2.97
N THR A 399 -12.99 9.52 3.09
CA THR A 399 -13.15 10.42 1.93
C THR A 399 -11.86 11.13 1.57
N PHE A 400 -11.12 11.60 2.58
CA PHE A 400 -9.89 12.36 2.37
C PHE A 400 -8.64 11.49 2.47
N GLY A 401 -8.74 10.23 2.95
CA GLY A 401 -7.58 9.36 3.17
C GLY A 401 -6.66 9.84 4.29
N PHE A 402 -7.18 10.65 5.22
CA PHE A 402 -6.44 11.22 6.34
C PHE A 402 -6.33 10.19 7.46
N PRO A 403 -5.14 9.79 7.90
CA PRO A 403 -4.99 8.75 8.91
C PRO A 403 -5.66 9.13 10.23
N ILE A 404 -6.33 8.17 10.85
CA ILE A 404 -7.02 8.40 12.13
C ILE A 404 -6.05 8.82 13.23
N ASP A 405 -4.86 8.22 13.27
CA ASP A 405 -3.83 8.54 14.24
C ASP A 405 -3.41 10.01 14.17
N LEU A 406 -3.25 10.55 12.96
CA LEU A 406 -2.97 11.98 12.76
C LEU A 406 -4.16 12.88 13.12
N THR A 407 -5.39 12.39 12.91
CA THR A 407 -6.59 13.11 13.38
C THR A 407 -6.57 13.23 14.90
N VAL A 408 -6.24 12.14 15.60
CA VAL A 408 -6.12 12.12 17.08
C VAL A 408 -4.98 13.03 17.55
N GLU A 409 -3.82 12.96 16.93
CA GLU A 409 -2.65 13.79 17.29
C GLU A 409 -2.94 15.29 17.11
N ILE A 410 -3.58 15.68 16.00
CA ILE A 410 -3.92 17.08 15.73
C ILE A 410 -5.03 17.56 16.67
N ALA A 411 -6.06 16.76 16.88
CA ALA A 411 -7.14 17.09 17.82
C ALA A 411 -6.61 17.25 19.25
N GLY A 412 -5.75 16.33 19.72
CA GLY A 412 -5.08 16.39 21.01
C GLY A 412 -4.23 17.65 21.17
N THR A 413 -3.47 18.04 20.14
CA THR A 413 -2.70 19.29 20.15
C THR A 413 -3.60 20.53 20.25
N ALA A 414 -4.83 20.45 19.72
CA ALA A 414 -5.83 21.50 19.82
C ALA A 414 -6.67 21.43 21.11
N GLY A 415 -6.40 20.48 22.03
CA GLY A 415 -7.11 20.28 23.29
C GLY A 415 -8.44 19.52 23.18
N HIS A 416 -8.59 18.69 22.15
CA HIS A 416 -9.79 17.89 21.89
C HIS A 416 -9.48 16.40 21.82
N ASP A 417 -10.33 15.56 22.39
CA ASP A 417 -10.33 14.14 22.17
C ASP A 417 -11.09 13.76 20.90
N VAL A 418 -10.97 12.53 20.44
CA VAL A 418 -11.69 11.97 19.29
C VAL A 418 -12.58 10.82 19.73
N ASP A 419 -13.84 10.78 19.27
CA ASP A 419 -14.77 9.68 19.49
C ASP A 419 -14.36 8.45 18.67
N MET A 420 -13.46 7.63 19.24
CA MET A 420 -12.94 6.41 18.61
C MET A 420 -13.99 5.30 18.50
N ASP A 421 -14.95 5.24 19.42
CA ASP A 421 -16.05 4.27 19.37
C ASP A 421 -16.98 4.57 18.18
N GLY A 422 -17.34 5.84 18.00
CA GLY A 422 -18.12 6.30 16.85
C GLY A 422 -17.38 6.08 15.52
N PHE A 423 -16.07 6.33 15.49
CA PHE A 423 -15.23 6.04 14.33
C PHE A 423 -15.24 4.55 13.98
N THR A 424 -15.03 3.68 14.97
CA THR A 424 -15.01 2.23 14.79
C THR A 424 -16.36 1.71 14.28
N ALA A 425 -17.48 2.21 14.84
CA ALA A 425 -18.82 1.86 14.37
C ALA A 425 -19.03 2.22 12.88
N CYS A 426 -18.58 3.42 12.46
CA CYS A 426 -18.64 3.83 11.05
C CYS A 426 -17.79 2.93 10.13
N MET A 427 -16.60 2.50 10.59
CA MET A 427 -15.74 1.57 9.85
C MET A 427 -16.37 0.17 9.70
N GLU A 428 -17.02 -0.33 10.74
CA GLU A 428 -17.74 -1.61 10.69
C GLU A 428 -18.92 -1.56 9.73
N ASP A 429 -19.69 -0.48 9.74
CA ASP A 429 -20.79 -0.24 8.81
C ASP A 429 -20.31 -0.19 7.35
N GLN A 430 -19.14 0.42 7.10
CA GLN A 430 -18.53 0.44 5.77
C GLN A 430 -18.14 -0.98 5.33
N LYS A 431 -17.46 -1.74 6.20
CA LYS A 431 -17.08 -3.13 5.93
C LYS A 431 -18.30 -4.02 5.66
N ALA A 432 -19.37 -3.83 6.43
CA ALA A 432 -20.62 -4.56 6.24
C ALA A 432 -21.28 -4.24 4.88
N ARG A 433 -21.30 -2.94 4.48
CA ARG A 433 -21.79 -2.50 3.17
C ARG A 433 -20.94 -3.03 2.03
N ALA A 434 -19.61 -3.03 2.18
CA ALA A 434 -18.69 -3.60 1.19
C ALA A 434 -18.92 -5.11 1.03
N ARG A 435 -19.08 -5.86 2.12
CA ARG A 435 -19.44 -7.30 2.09
C ARG A 435 -20.81 -7.56 1.47
N ALA A 436 -21.79 -6.70 1.73
CA ALA A 436 -23.14 -6.84 1.14
C ALA A 436 -23.14 -6.54 -0.37
N ASN A 437 -22.28 -5.65 -0.84
CA ASN A 437 -22.14 -5.31 -2.26
C ASN A 437 -21.21 -6.27 -3.03
N ALA A 438 -20.34 -6.98 -2.35
CA ALA A 438 -19.53 -8.08 -2.89
C ALA A 438 -20.36 -9.37 -3.07
N LYS A 439 -21.58 -9.26 -3.63
CA LYS A 439 -22.39 -10.39 -4.08
C LYS A 439 -21.85 -10.90 -5.41
N GLY A 440 -20.79 -11.66 -5.33
CA GLY A 440 -20.18 -12.40 -6.38
C GLY A 440 -18.96 -13.06 -5.76
N ASP A 441 -19.03 -14.35 -5.47
CA ASP A 441 -18.06 -15.18 -4.78
C ASP A 441 -17.99 -14.93 -3.26
N ALA A 442 -19.12 -15.24 -2.60
CA ALA A 442 -19.05 -15.66 -1.21
C ALA A 442 -18.05 -16.82 -1.14
N TRP A 443 -16.99 -16.66 -0.34
CA TRP A 443 -16.39 -17.79 0.35
C TRP A 443 -17.55 -18.59 0.93
N GLY A 444 -17.84 -19.72 0.26
CA GLY A 444 -18.99 -20.54 0.58
C GLY A 444 -18.99 -20.81 2.08
N SER A 445 -20.15 -20.71 2.68
CA SER A 445 -20.41 -21.38 3.93
C SER A 445 -19.67 -22.72 3.86
N PHE A 446 -18.83 -22.98 4.87
CA PHE A 446 -18.21 -24.29 5.04
C PHE A 446 -19.32 -25.30 4.85
N ASN A 447 -19.35 -25.96 3.69
CA ASN A 447 -20.37 -26.94 3.41
C ASN A 447 -19.91 -28.20 4.16
N ASP A 448 -20.53 -28.54 5.26
CA ASP A 448 -20.16 -29.65 6.13
C ASP A 448 -19.93 -30.94 5.34
N VAL A 449 -20.57 -31.09 4.17
CA VAL A 449 -20.42 -32.26 3.31
C VAL A 449 -18.98 -32.50 2.85
N TRP A 450 -18.20 -31.44 2.53
CA TRP A 450 -16.84 -31.61 2.05
C TRP A 450 -15.87 -31.98 3.18
N VAL A 451 -16.12 -31.48 4.37
CA VAL A 451 -15.38 -31.87 5.58
C VAL A 451 -15.64 -33.36 5.88
N GLU A 452 -16.93 -33.75 5.92
CA GLU A 452 -17.28 -35.15 6.13
C GLU A 452 -16.72 -36.11 5.07
N LEU A 453 -16.70 -35.66 3.80
CA LEU A 453 -16.17 -36.47 2.71
C LEU A 453 -14.64 -36.58 2.81
N SER A 454 -13.93 -35.52 3.17
CA SER A 454 -12.46 -35.57 3.32
C SER A 454 -12.01 -36.51 4.45
N ASP A 455 -12.86 -36.75 5.46
CA ASP A 455 -12.59 -37.75 6.52
C ASP A 455 -12.88 -39.18 6.08
N LYS A 456 -13.74 -39.37 5.07
CA LYS A 456 -14.24 -40.70 4.66
C LYS A 456 -13.56 -41.24 3.39
N VAL A 457 -13.07 -40.35 2.55
CA VAL A 457 -12.54 -40.66 1.22
C VAL A 457 -11.10 -40.17 1.13
N ALA A 458 -10.20 -40.96 0.54
CA ALA A 458 -8.83 -40.54 0.29
C ALA A 458 -8.79 -39.34 -0.69
N ALA A 459 -7.78 -38.50 -0.56
CA ALA A 459 -7.56 -37.41 -1.50
C ALA A 459 -7.46 -37.92 -2.94
N THR A 460 -7.97 -37.13 -3.88
CA THR A 460 -7.93 -37.47 -5.30
C THR A 460 -6.50 -37.48 -5.81
N GLU A 461 -6.10 -38.53 -6.51
CA GLU A 461 -4.80 -38.62 -7.18
C GLU A 461 -4.87 -37.82 -8.50
N PHE A 462 -4.06 -36.77 -8.61
CA PHE A 462 -3.98 -35.96 -9.83
C PHE A 462 -2.89 -36.48 -10.76
N ASP A 463 -3.26 -36.99 -11.90
CA ASP A 463 -2.38 -37.57 -12.92
C ASP A 463 -2.41 -36.81 -14.27
N GLY A 464 -2.94 -35.58 -14.23
CA GLY A 464 -3.17 -34.74 -15.43
C GLY A 464 -1.97 -33.91 -15.87
N TYR A 465 -0.76 -34.13 -15.32
CA TYR A 465 0.43 -33.53 -15.90
C TYR A 465 0.84 -34.23 -17.19
N ASP A 466 0.72 -35.56 -17.22
CA ASP A 466 1.17 -36.40 -18.30
C ASP A 466 0.02 -37.06 -19.11
N ASN A 467 -1.19 -37.14 -18.53
CA ASN A 467 -2.33 -37.80 -19.11
C ASN A 467 -3.52 -36.86 -19.33
N ASP A 468 -4.06 -36.81 -20.53
CA ASP A 468 -5.28 -36.07 -20.86
C ASP A 468 -6.55 -36.94 -20.70
N VAL A 469 -6.39 -38.27 -20.62
CA VAL A 469 -7.45 -39.26 -20.46
C VAL A 469 -7.04 -40.34 -19.45
N ILE A 470 -7.95 -40.65 -18.52
CA ILE A 470 -7.81 -41.75 -17.57
C ILE A 470 -9.02 -42.67 -17.74
N GLU A 471 -8.74 -43.92 -18.07
CA GLU A 471 -9.76 -44.95 -18.15
C GLU A 471 -9.95 -45.66 -16.80
N GLY A 472 -11.19 -46.02 -16.45
CA GLY A 472 -11.52 -46.76 -15.25
C GLY A 472 -11.30 -46.01 -13.94
N ALA A 473 -11.32 -44.67 -13.94
CA ALA A 473 -11.37 -43.86 -12.75
C ALA A 473 -12.69 -44.16 -11.97
N LYS A 474 -12.54 -44.34 -10.64
CA LYS A 474 -13.65 -44.73 -9.80
C LYS A 474 -14.36 -43.49 -9.21
N VAL A 475 -15.66 -43.40 -9.35
CA VAL A 475 -16.49 -42.39 -8.69
C VAL A 475 -16.51 -42.71 -7.18
N VAL A 476 -15.95 -41.89 -6.36
CA VAL A 476 -15.86 -42.08 -4.91
C VAL A 476 -16.93 -41.31 -4.15
N ALA A 477 -17.42 -40.21 -4.70
CA ALA A 477 -18.56 -39.47 -4.17
C ALA A 477 -19.28 -38.70 -5.27
N ILE A 478 -20.56 -38.44 -5.05
CA ILE A 478 -21.42 -37.56 -5.87
C ILE A 478 -22.09 -36.59 -4.88
N VAL A 479 -21.95 -35.31 -5.14
CA VAL A 479 -22.58 -34.24 -4.34
C VAL A 479 -23.60 -33.51 -5.22
N ARG A 480 -24.81 -33.33 -4.70
CA ARG A 480 -25.90 -32.59 -5.37
C ARG A 480 -26.51 -31.61 -4.37
N ASN A 481 -26.51 -30.32 -4.72
CA ASN A 481 -27.05 -29.25 -3.88
C ASN A 481 -26.44 -29.23 -2.46
N GLY A 482 -25.15 -29.59 -2.32
CA GLY A 482 -24.47 -29.64 -1.03
C GLY A 482 -24.72 -30.88 -0.21
N GLU A 483 -25.36 -31.93 -0.74
CA GLU A 483 -25.60 -33.21 -0.07
C GLU A 483 -24.94 -34.35 -0.85
N SER A 484 -24.36 -35.31 -0.16
CA SER A 484 -23.82 -36.53 -0.77
C SER A 484 -24.95 -37.46 -1.16
N VAL A 485 -24.94 -37.94 -2.42
CA VAL A 485 -25.96 -38.84 -2.99
C VAL A 485 -25.33 -40.07 -3.59
N ASP A 486 -26.07 -41.18 -3.61
CA ASP A 486 -25.58 -42.46 -4.16
C ASP A 486 -25.62 -42.49 -5.72
N SER A 487 -26.43 -41.66 -6.35
CA SER A 487 -26.56 -41.64 -7.82
C SER A 487 -27.12 -40.32 -8.34
N ALA A 488 -26.83 -40.02 -9.61
CA ALA A 488 -27.38 -38.90 -10.36
C ALA A 488 -27.92 -39.36 -11.72
N ALA A 489 -29.05 -38.80 -12.14
CA ALA A 489 -29.73 -39.13 -13.40
C ALA A 489 -29.56 -38.05 -14.47
N ALA A 490 -29.86 -38.38 -15.73
CA ALA A 490 -29.82 -37.43 -16.83
C ALA A 490 -30.64 -36.17 -16.55
N GLY A 491 -30.09 -35.02 -16.85
CA GLY A 491 -30.65 -33.68 -16.60
C GLY A 491 -30.27 -33.07 -15.25
N GLU A 492 -29.52 -33.75 -14.40
CA GLU A 492 -29.07 -33.25 -13.10
C GLU A 492 -27.68 -32.62 -13.18
N ASP A 493 -27.49 -31.54 -12.40
CA ASP A 493 -26.18 -30.92 -12.15
C ASP A 493 -25.61 -31.44 -10.83
N VAL A 494 -24.38 -31.92 -10.86
CA VAL A 494 -23.73 -32.60 -9.75
C VAL A 494 -22.23 -32.28 -9.69
N GLU A 495 -21.63 -32.47 -8.55
CA GLU A 495 -20.16 -32.48 -8.35
C GLU A 495 -19.71 -33.92 -8.14
N VAL A 496 -18.86 -34.43 -9.04
CA VAL A 496 -18.37 -35.82 -9.02
C VAL A 496 -16.95 -35.86 -8.55
N VAL A 497 -16.67 -36.66 -7.52
CA VAL A 497 -15.31 -36.89 -7.03
C VAL A 497 -14.81 -38.24 -7.53
N LEU A 498 -13.62 -38.26 -8.11
CA LEU A 498 -12.95 -39.46 -8.59
C LEU A 498 -11.79 -39.84 -7.69
N ASP A 499 -11.41 -41.14 -7.63
CA ASP A 499 -10.22 -41.61 -6.94
C ASP A 499 -8.94 -41.08 -7.61
N ARG A 500 -8.94 -40.95 -8.94
CA ARG A 500 -7.86 -40.38 -9.73
C ARG A 500 -8.44 -39.60 -10.93
N THR A 501 -7.76 -38.54 -11.34
CA THR A 501 -8.27 -37.66 -12.38
C THR A 501 -7.18 -36.99 -13.23
N PRO A 502 -7.40 -36.80 -14.55
CA PRO A 502 -6.54 -35.95 -15.37
C PRO A 502 -6.91 -34.46 -15.24
N PHE A 503 -8.02 -34.10 -14.60
CA PHE A 503 -8.53 -32.74 -14.49
C PHE A 503 -7.79 -31.98 -13.39
N TYR A 504 -7.20 -30.86 -13.74
CA TYR A 504 -6.64 -29.90 -12.79
C TYR A 504 -7.76 -29.18 -12.06
N ALA A 505 -7.76 -29.21 -10.75
CA ALA A 505 -8.69 -28.44 -9.96
C ALA A 505 -8.20 -27.00 -9.76
N GLU A 506 -9.11 -26.05 -9.76
CA GLU A 506 -8.80 -24.63 -9.55
C GLU A 506 -7.93 -24.42 -8.32
N MET A 507 -6.71 -23.92 -8.54
CA MET A 507 -5.71 -23.66 -7.50
C MET A 507 -4.62 -22.73 -8.04
N GLY A 508 -4.02 -21.89 -7.18
CA GLY A 508 -2.89 -21.03 -7.54
C GLY A 508 -3.18 -20.05 -8.68
N GLY A 509 -4.44 -19.61 -8.82
CA GLY A 509 -4.88 -18.68 -9.87
C GLY A 509 -5.16 -19.32 -11.23
N GLN A 510 -4.85 -20.62 -11.45
CA GLN A 510 -5.26 -21.31 -12.68
C GLN A 510 -6.66 -21.88 -12.54
N GLN A 511 -7.54 -21.54 -13.49
CA GLN A 511 -8.90 -22.05 -13.58
C GLN A 511 -8.91 -23.57 -13.75
N GLY A 512 -9.92 -24.25 -13.18
CA GLY A 512 -10.12 -25.67 -13.28
C GLY A 512 -10.38 -26.16 -14.71
N ASP A 513 -10.12 -27.42 -14.98
CA ASP A 513 -10.34 -28.01 -16.29
C ASP A 513 -11.80 -28.35 -16.52
N ALA A 514 -12.15 -28.37 -17.81
CA ALA A 514 -13.42 -28.86 -18.33
C ALA A 514 -13.19 -30.11 -19.19
N GLY A 515 -14.25 -30.84 -19.50
CA GLY A 515 -14.17 -32.05 -20.32
C GLY A 515 -15.38 -32.97 -20.19
N LYS A 516 -15.17 -34.29 -20.19
CA LYS A 516 -16.22 -35.29 -20.14
C LYS A 516 -15.89 -36.44 -19.21
N LEU A 517 -16.91 -36.95 -18.53
CA LEU A 517 -16.88 -38.25 -17.85
C LEU A 517 -17.84 -39.17 -18.61
N SER A 518 -17.41 -40.39 -18.94
CA SER A 518 -18.24 -41.33 -19.71
C SER A 518 -18.07 -42.77 -19.21
N ALA A 519 -19.16 -43.53 -19.29
CA ALA A 519 -19.22 -44.97 -19.09
C ALA A 519 -20.25 -45.55 -20.06
N GLU A 520 -20.44 -46.87 -20.06
CA GLU A 520 -21.44 -47.49 -20.93
C GLU A 520 -22.86 -46.95 -20.64
N GLY A 521 -23.44 -46.26 -21.60
CA GLY A 521 -24.75 -45.63 -21.46
C GLY A 521 -24.83 -44.41 -20.55
N VAL A 522 -23.67 -43.86 -20.14
CA VAL A 522 -23.61 -42.68 -19.26
C VAL A 522 -22.63 -41.65 -19.83
N ALA A 523 -23.09 -40.41 -19.93
CA ALA A 523 -22.25 -39.29 -20.34
C ALA A 523 -22.50 -38.04 -19.49
N LEU A 524 -21.43 -37.43 -19.00
CA LEU A 524 -21.48 -36.15 -18.29
C LEU A 524 -20.56 -35.15 -18.98
N THR A 525 -20.98 -33.88 -18.98
CA THR A 525 -20.14 -32.74 -19.40
C THR A 525 -19.65 -32.06 -18.16
N VAL A 526 -18.32 -31.99 -17.99
CA VAL A 526 -17.65 -31.27 -16.91
C VAL A 526 -17.39 -29.85 -17.38
N SER A 527 -17.90 -28.85 -16.67
CA SER A 527 -17.72 -27.44 -16.97
C SER A 527 -16.57 -26.81 -16.20
N ASP A 528 -16.22 -27.35 -15.02
CA ASP A 528 -15.17 -26.86 -14.13
C ASP A 528 -14.71 -27.97 -13.17
N THR A 529 -13.56 -27.79 -12.55
CA THR A 529 -13.03 -28.70 -11.52
C THR A 529 -12.52 -27.90 -10.35
N LYS A 530 -13.02 -28.18 -9.14
CA LYS A 530 -12.70 -27.46 -7.90
C LYS A 530 -12.00 -28.34 -6.88
N ASN A 531 -11.18 -27.74 -6.03
CA ASN A 531 -10.49 -28.43 -4.96
C ASN A 531 -11.17 -28.15 -3.60
N HIS A 532 -11.65 -29.22 -2.96
CA HIS A 532 -12.21 -29.16 -1.61
C HIS A 532 -11.37 -30.08 -0.71
N ASN A 533 -10.42 -29.52 0.03
CA ASN A 533 -9.54 -30.26 0.97
C ASN A 533 -8.84 -31.49 0.34
N GLY A 534 -8.36 -31.36 -0.90
CA GLY A 534 -7.71 -32.46 -1.61
C GLY A 534 -8.66 -33.38 -2.39
N LEU A 535 -9.96 -33.19 -2.31
CA LEU A 535 -10.95 -33.84 -3.15
C LEU A 535 -11.20 -32.97 -4.39
N TYR A 536 -10.98 -33.52 -5.58
CA TYR A 536 -11.22 -32.82 -6.84
C TYR A 536 -12.66 -33.06 -7.30
N ALA A 537 -13.48 -32.03 -7.15
CA ALA A 537 -14.89 -32.04 -7.49
C ALA A 537 -15.10 -31.60 -8.95
N HIS A 538 -15.54 -32.50 -9.81
CA HIS A 538 -15.86 -32.22 -11.21
C HIS A 538 -17.29 -31.68 -11.27
N VAL A 539 -17.44 -30.38 -11.53
CA VAL A 539 -18.76 -29.74 -11.72
C VAL A 539 -19.35 -30.18 -13.05
N ALA A 540 -20.33 -31.05 -13.01
CA ALA A 540 -20.78 -31.77 -14.19
C ALA A 540 -22.29 -31.76 -14.33
N HIS A 541 -22.74 -31.74 -15.60
CA HIS A 541 -24.10 -31.99 -16.01
C HIS A 541 -24.23 -33.40 -16.54
N VAL A 542 -25.18 -34.20 -16.03
CA VAL A 542 -25.47 -35.55 -16.52
C VAL A 542 -26.26 -35.43 -17.82
N ALA A 543 -25.59 -35.60 -18.95
CA ALA A 543 -26.23 -35.49 -20.27
C ALA A 543 -27.03 -36.72 -20.63
N GLU A 544 -26.54 -37.95 -20.29
CA GLU A 544 -27.19 -39.20 -20.62
C GLU A 544 -27.00 -40.23 -19.50
N GLY A 545 -28.02 -41.05 -19.28
CA GLY A 545 -27.98 -42.19 -18.36
C GLY A 545 -28.11 -41.86 -16.90
N SER A 546 -27.50 -42.69 -16.06
CA SER A 546 -27.43 -42.48 -14.59
C SER A 546 -26.06 -42.92 -14.06
N LEU A 547 -25.37 -42.00 -13.33
CA LEU A 547 -24.11 -42.25 -12.67
C LEU A 547 -24.34 -42.69 -11.23
N SER A 548 -23.66 -43.73 -10.77
CA SER A 548 -23.69 -44.18 -9.35
C SER A 548 -22.33 -44.10 -8.71
N ALA A 549 -22.30 -43.88 -7.42
CA ALA A 549 -21.08 -44.00 -6.62
C ALA A 549 -20.51 -45.42 -6.74
N GLY A 550 -19.19 -45.55 -6.85
CA GLY A 550 -18.50 -46.77 -7.11
C GLY A 550 -18.38 -47.16 -8.58
N ALA A 551 -19.05 -46.46 -9.50
CA ALA A 551 -18.91 -46.75 -10.94
C ALA A 551 -17.53 -46.38 -11.47
N ALA A 552 -17.07 -47.16 -12.48
CA ALA A 552 -15.88 -46.80 -13.23
C ALA A 552 -16.20 -45.95 -14.43
N VAL A 553 -15.51 -44.85 -14.62
CA VAL A 553 -15.66 -43.92 -15.72
C VAL A 553 -14.38 -43.67 -16.46
N THR A 554 -14.48 -43.26 -17.72
CA THR A 554 -13.38 -42.68 -18.46
C THR A 554 -13.47 -41.16 -18.26
N ALA A 555 -12.43 -40.58 -17.68
CA ALA A 555 -12.31 -39.15 -17.48
C ALA A 555 -11.40 -38.56 -18.58
N ALA A 556 -11.94 -37.69 -19.44
CA ALA A 556 -11.24 -37.08 -20.54
C ALA A 556 -11.37 -35.56 -20.48
N LEU A 557 -10.27 -34.86 -20.29
CA LEU A 557 -10.27 -33.41 -20.28
C LEU A 557 -10.39 -32.83 -21.70
N ASP A 558 -10.80 -31.55 -21.80
CA ASP A 558 -10.73 -30.77 -23.02
C ASP A 558 -9.28 -30.34 -23.28
N ALA A 559 -8.59 -31.07 -24.13
CA ALA A 559 -7.17 -30.84 -24.42
C ALA A 559 -6.91 -29.49 -25.12
N GLU A 560 -7.87 -28.98 -25.90
CA GLU A 560 -7.73 -27.65 -26.53
C GLU A 560 -7.78 -26.56 -25.47
N ARG A 561 -8.80 -26.58 -24.60
CA ARG A 561 -8.93 -25.65 -23.48
C ARG A 561 -7.71 -25.71 -22.53
N ARG A 562 -7.26 -26.91 -22.16
CA ARG A 562 -6.06 -27.15 -21.36
C ARG A 562 -4.81 -26.56 -22.05
N GLY A 563 -4.73 -26.68 -23.37
CA GLY A 563 -3.65 -26.10 -24.15
C GLY A 563 -3.57 -24.57 -24.00
N PHE A 564 -4.70 -23.87 -24.01
CA PHE A 564 -4.74 -22.41 -23.75
C PHE A 564 -4.33 -22.06 -22.33
N LEU A 565 -4.82 -22.80 -21.33
CA LEU A 565 -4.42 -22.63 -19.93
C LEU A 565 -2.91 -22.79 -19.75
N ARG A 566 -2.31 -23.86 -20.29
CA ARG A 566 -0.86 -24.10 -20.24
C ARG A 566 -0.04 -22.96 -20.82
N ARG A 567 -0.48 -22.38 -21.95
CA ARG A 567 0.18 -21.25 -22.62
C ARG A 567 0.10 -19.99 -21.79
N ASN A 568 -1.11 -19.64 -21.32
CA ASN A 568 -1.32 -18.47 -20.49
C ASN A 568 -0.58 -18.58 -19.18
N HIS A 569 -0.57 -19.75 -18.53
CA HIS A 569 0.14 -19.95 -17.27
C HIS A 569 1.67 -19.85 -17.43
N THR A 570 2.22 -20.44 -18.48
CA THR A 570 3.66 -20.34 -18.75
C THR A 570 4.04 -18.90 -19.09
N ALA A 571 3.18 -18.17 -19.84
CA ALA A 571 3.37 -16.76 -20.13
C ALA A 571 3.34 -15.88 -18.87
N THR A 572 2.55 -16.27 -17.84
CA THR A 572 2.52 -15.57 -16.55
C THR A 572 3.88 -15.60 -15.85
N HIS A 573 4.56 -16.75 -15.84
CA HIS A 573 5.92 -16.85 -15.30
C HIS A 573 6.94 -16.05 -16.08
N LEU A 574 6.82 -16.01 -17.41
CA LEU A 574 7.67 -15.16 -18.25
C LEU A 574 7.40 -13.68 -17.96
N LEU A 575 6.14 -13.31 -17.75
CA LEU A 575 5.75 -11.94 -17.42
C LEU A 575 6.31 -11.50 -16.06
N ASP A 576 6.19 -12.32 -15.01
CA ASP A 576 6.76 -12.02 -13.70
C ASP A 576 8.27 -11.78 -13.78
N ALA A 577 9.00 -12.69 -14.42
CA ALA A 577 10.44 -12.55 -14.60
C ALA A 577 10.82 -11.32 -15.45
N ALA A 578 10.04 -10.99 -16.49
CA ALA A 578 10.27 -9.82 -17.32
C ALA A 578 10.01 -8.51 -16.57
N LEU A 579 8.94 -8.46 -15.75
CA LEU A 579 8.64 -7.32 -14.89
C LEU A 579 9.75 -7.07 -13.88
N LYS A 580 10.28 -8.12 -13.23
CA LYS A 580 11.43 -8.00 -12.32
C LYS A 580 12.67 -7.45 -13.02
N GLN A 581 12.95 -7.92 -14.23
CA GLN A 581 14.12 -7.44 -14.99
C GLN A 581 13.98 -5.98 -15.45
N VAL A 582 12.77 -5.53 -15.81
CA VAL A 582 12.54 -4.17 -16.32
C VAL A 582 12.32 -3.16 -15.21
N LEU A 583 11.60 -3.54 -14.15
CA LEU A 583 11.18 -2.64 -13.06
C LEU A 583 12.03 -2.79 -11.80
N GLY A 584 12.64 -3.96 -11.59
CA GLY A 584 13.48 -4.25 -10.42
C GLY A 584 12.92 -5.39 -9.55
N GLU A 585 13.78 -5.88 -8.63
CA GLU A 585 13.52 -7.04 -7.77
C GLU A 585 12.38 -6.84 -6.76
N HIS A 586 11.88 -5.62 -6.55
CA HIS A 586 10.74 -5.32 -5.69
C HIS A 586 9.41 -5.82 -6.27
N VAL A 587 9.38 -6.14 -7.56
CA VAL A 587 8.18 -6.70 -8.18
C VAL A 587 7.91 -8.08 -7.58
N SER A 588 6.73 -8.22 -7.00
CA SER A 588 6.25 -9.47 -6.42
C SER A 588 4.80 -9.70 -6.82
N GLN A 589 4.42 -10.95 -7.03
CA GLN A 589 3.05 -11.31 -7.33
C GLN A 589 2.14 -10.96 -6.14
N ALA A 590 1.10 -10.16 -6.38
CA ALA A 590 0.02 -9.86 -5.45
C ALA A 590 -1.25 -10.67 -5.76
N GLY A 591 -1.39 -11.17 -6.99
CA GLY A 591 -2.49 -12.00 -7.43
C GLY A 591 -2.29 -12.49 -8.85
N SER A 592 -2.96 -13.57 -9.22
CA SER A 592 -2.92 -14.13 -10.57
C SER A 592 -4.26 -14.75 -10.94
N LEU A 593 -4.61 -14.67 -12.21
CA LEU A 593 -5.72 -15.41 -12.80
C LEU A 593 -5.31 -15.89 -14.18
N VAL A 594 -5.45 -17.18 -14.41
CA VAL A 594 -5.15 -17.82 -15.70
C VAL A 594 -6.40 -18.52 -16.20
N THR A 595 -6.97 -17.99 -17.29
CA THR A 595 -8.13 -18.55 -18.00
C THR A 595 -7.72 -19.00 -19.40
N PRO A 596 -8.54 -19.73 -20.14
CA PRO A 596 -8.26 -20.03 -21.55
C PRO A 596 -8.15 -18.78 -22.43
N GLU A 597 -8.92 -17.74 -22.12
CA GLU A 597 -9.05 -16.51 -22.91
C GLU A 597 -7.90 -15.54 -22.66
N HIS A 598 -7.48 -15.38 -21.40
CA HIS A 598 -6.48 -14.39 -21.01
C HIS A 598 -5.77 -14.77 -19.71
N LEU A 599 -4.70 -14.11 -19.43
CA LEU A 599 -4.06 -14.08 -18.12
C LEU A 599 -4.18 -12.69 -17.50
N ARG A 600 -4.26 -12.65 -16.18
CA ARG A 600 -4.21 -11.46 -15.36
C ARG A 600 -3.12 -11.63 -14.30
N PHE A 601 -2.28 -10.64 -14.17
CA PHE A 601 -1.18 -10.64 -13.21
C PHE A 601 -1.19 -9.35 -12.41
N ASP A 602 -1.42 -9.47 -11.11
CA ASP A 602 -1.38 -8.36 -10.16
C ASP A 602 -0.01 -8.40 -9.47
N PHE A 603 0.69 -7.27 -9.45
CA PHE A 603 2.05 -7.20 -8.92
C PHE A 603 2.30 -5.89 -8.19
N THR A 604 3.27 -5.94 -7.28
CA THR A 604 3.66 -4.77 -6.49
C THR A 604 4.49 -3.81 -7.33
N HIS A 605 3.97 -2.57 -7.49
CA HIS A 605 4.72 -1.46 -8.10
C HIS A 605 4.04 -0.13 -7.74
N PHE A 606 4.84 0.92 -7.51
CA PHE A 606 4.38 2.18 -6.92
C PHE A 606 3.80 3.18 -7.92
N GLU A 607 4.06 3.02 -9.24
CA GLU A 607 3.60 3.92 -10.30
C GLU A 607 3.02 3.18 -11.51
N ALA A 608 2.36 3.91 -12.41
CA ALA A 608 1.90 3.37 -13.68
C ALA A 608 3.10 3.10 -14.61
N LEU A 609 3.08 1.98 -15.34
CA LEU A 609 4.14 1.67 -16.29
C LEU A 609 4.06 2.63 -17.49
N SER A 610 5.21 3.14 -17.90
CA SER A 610 5.31 3.90 -19.13
C SER A 610 5.10 2.99 -20.37
N SER A 611 4.77 3.61 -21.51
CA SER A 611 4.62 2.88 -22.77
C SER A 611 5.91 2.14 -23.16
N GLU A 612 7.06 2.71 -22.82
CA GLU A 612 8.38 2.15 -23.07
C GLU A 612 8.64 0.93 -22.18
N GLN A 613 8.26 1.01 -20.90
CA GLN A 613 8.37 -0.11 -19.96
C GLN A 613 7.45 -1.26 -20.35
N LEU A 614 6.17 -0.97 -20.68
CA LEU A 614 5.23 -1.98 -21.17
C LEU A 614 5.74 -2.67 -22.43
N LYS A 615 6.27 -1.88 -23.36
CA LYS A 615 6.87 -2.44 -24.57
C LYS A 615 8.10 -3.29 -24.26
N ALA A 616 8.98 -2.86 -23.37
CA ALA A 616 10.17 -3.63 -22.99
C ALA A 616 9.81 -4.97 -22.33
N VAL A 617 8.80 -5.00 -21.47
CA VAL A 617 8.28 -6.23 -20.86
C VAL A 617 7.70 -7.16 -21.92
N GLU A 618 6.84 -6.66 -22.80
CA GLU A 618 6.24 -7.44 -23.88
C GLU A 618 7.29 -7.99 -24.85
N ASP A 619 8.25 -7.17 -25.24
CA ASP A 619 9.34 -7.58 -26.12
C ASP A 619 10.20 -8.67 -25.47
N LEU A 620 10.50 -8.54 -24.17
CA LEU A 620 11.31 -9.50 -23.42
C LEU A 620 10.61 -10.86 -23.28
N VAL A 621 9.28 -10.86 -22.98
CA VAL A 621 8.49 -12.08 -22.95
C VAL A 621 8.48 -12.76 -24.32
N ASN A 622 8.19 -12.02 -25.41
CA ASN A 622 8.19 -12.56 -26.75
C ASN A 622 9.58 -13.06 -27.21
N GLN A 623 10.64 -12.41 -26.78
CA GLN A 623 12.01 -12.89 -27.01
C GLN A 623 12.23 -14.28 -26.41
N GLN A 624 11.72 -14.54 -25.18
CA GLN A 624 11.81 -15.87 -24.56
C GLN A 624 10.96 -16.90 -25.30
N ILE A 625 9.79 -16.50 -25.81
CA ILE A 625 8.91 -17.34 -26.62
C ILE A 625 9.61 -17.76 -27.92
N PHE A 626 10.16 -16.80 -28.66
CA PHE A 626 10.85 -17.05 -29.93
C PHE A 626 12.17 -17.82 -29.75
N ALA A 627 12.79 -17.70 -28.57
CA ALA A 627 13.99 -18.49 -28.25
C ALA A 627 13.72 -19.99 -28.04
N SER A 628 12.44 -20.41 -28.02
CA SER A 628 12.04 -21.82 -27.92
C SER A 628 12.71 -22.56 -26.75
N LYS A 629 12.60 -21.97 -25.55
CA LYS A 629 13.25 -22.49 -24.34
C LYS A 629 12.44 -23.64 -23.72
N PRO A 630 13.11 -24.69 -23.19
CA PRO A 630 12.42 -25.76 -22.48
C PRO A 630 11.80 -25.25 -21.18
N VAL A 631 10.64 -25.76 -20.82
CA VAL A 631 9.98 -25.58 -19.52
C VAL A 631 10.12 -26.90 -18.76
N VAL A 632 10.92 -26.88 -17.71
CA VAL A 632 11.28 -28.09 -16.96
C VAL A 632 10.65 -28.04 -15.58
N THR A 633 9.99 -29.11 -15.22
CA THR A 633 9.40 -29.29 -13.89
C THR A 633 10.20 -30.32 -13.08
N ARG A 634 10.46 -30.00 -11.80
CA ARG A 634 11.12 -30.92 -10.86
C ARG A 634 10.41 -30.89 -9.51
N VAL A 635 10.33 -32.05 -8.89
CA VAL A 635 9.84 -32.21 -7.52
C VAL A 635 11.05 -32.37 -6.60
N MET A 636 11.15 -31.53 -5.56
CA MET A 636 12.28 -31.56 -4.62
C MET A 636 11.88 -31.00 -3.25
N GLY A 637 12.73 -31.23 -2.25
CA GLY A 637 12.54 -30.62 -0.94
C GLY A 637 12.61 -29.08 -0.99
N ILE A 638 11.81 -28.39 -0.19
CA ILE A 638 11.68 -26.92 -0.19
C ILE A 638 13.02 -26.22 0.03
N ASP A 639 13.87 -26.72 0.92
CA ASP A 639 15.20 -26.14 1.17
C ASP A 639 16.11 -26.21 -0.06
N LYS A 640 16.02 -27.32 -0.81
CA LYS A 640 16.75 -27.44 -2.07
C LYS A 640 16.22 -26.48 -3.14
N ALA A 641 14.91 -26.29 -3.18
CA ALA A 641 14.28 -25.36 -4.11
C ALA A 641 14.72 -23.91 -3.83
N LYS A 642 14.69 -23.49 -2.56
CA LYS A 642 15.17 -22.18 -2.13
C LYS A 642 16.66 -22.00 -2.41
N ALA A 643 17.49 -23.01 -2.09
CA ALA A 643 18.94 -22.98 -2.38
C ALA A 643 19.25 -22.92 -3.88
N ALA A 644 18.37 -23.45 -4.73
CA ALA A 644 18.46 -23.34 -6.18
C ALA A 644 17.95 -21.99 -6.74
N GLY A 645 17.52 -21.07 -5.87
CA GLY A 645 16.99 -19.75 -6.26
C GLY A 645 15.55 -19.80 -6.78
N ALA A 646 14.75 -20.79 -6.36
CA ALA A 646 13.34 -20.80 -6.72
C ALA A 646 12.57 -19.74 -5.93
N VAL A 647 11.80 -18.91 -6.65
CA VAL A 647 10.93 -17.91 -6.06
C VAL A 647 9.71 -18.61 -5.46
N ALA A 648 9.46 -18.34 -4.18
CA ALA A 648 8.27 -18.76 -3.47
C ALA A 648 7.36 -17.54 -3.25
N LEU A 649 6.06 -17.69 -3.44
CA LEU A 649 5.11 -16.63 -3.14
C LEU A 649 5.05 -16.39 -1.63
N PHE A 650 5.09 -15.13 -1.24
CA PHE A 650 5.05 -14.75 0.15
C PHE A 650 3.66 -15.04 0.75
N GLY A 651 3.64 -15.66 1.93
CA GLY A 651 2.39 -15.96 2.64
C GLY A 651 1.72 -17.27 2.26
N GLU A 652 2.19 -18.00 1.26
CA GLU A 652 1.70 -19.35 0.96
C GLU A 652 2.39 -20.42 1.81
N LYS A 653 1.61 -21.38 2.31
CA LYS A 653 2.15 -22.52 3.04
C LYS A 653 2.51 -23.62 2.06
N TYR A 654 3.79 -23.90 1.93
CA TYR A 654 4.31 -25.00 1.12
C TYR A 654 4.61 -26.23 2.00
N GLY A 655 4.35 -27.42 1.48
CA GLY A 655 4.78 -28.64 2.14
C GLY A 655 6.30 -28.85 2.04
N ASP A 656 6.81 -29.90 2.72
CA ASP A 656 8.25 -30.27 2.70
C ASP A 656 8.78 -30.58 1.30
N VAL A 657 7.89 -31.01 0.39
CA VAL A 657 8.19 -31.35 -1.00
C VAL A 657 7.39 -30.42 -1.91
N VAL A 658 8.08 -29.75 -2.82
CA VAL A 658 7.53 -28.73 -3.72
C VAL A 658 7.84 -29.04 -5.17
N ARG A 659 6.96 -28.56 -6.05
CA ARG A 659 7.12 -28.60 -7.50
C ARG A 659 7.73 -27.28 -7.98
N VAL A 660 8.88 -27.35 -8.62
CA VAL A 660 9.64 -26.23 -9.18
C VAL A 660 9.49 -26.23 -10.68
N VAL A 661 9.02 -25.13 -11.25
CA VAL A 661 8.94 -24.90 -12.69
C VAL A 661 10.07 -23.95 -13.08
N SER A 662 10.89 -24.35 -14.05
CA SER A 662 12.01 -23.54 -14.55
C SER A 662 11.90 -23.37 -16.06
N VAL A 663 12.14 -22.16 -16.54
CA VAL A 663 12.13 -21.82 -17.97
C VAL A 663 13.54 -21.48 -18.43
N GLY A 664 14.07 -22.26 -19.36
CA GLY A 664 15.39 -22.03 -19.95
C GLY A 664 16.47 -23.00 -19.45
N ALA A 665 17.73 -22.57 -19.49
CA ALA A 665 18.86 -23.39 -19.07
C ALA A 665 18.85 -23.64 -17.55
N GLU A 666 19.30 -24.80 -17.14
CA GLU A 666 19.24 -25.25 -15.75
C GLU A 666 20.11 -24.39 -14.80
N ASP A 667 21.26 -23.97 -15.26
CA ASP A 667 22.22 -23.14 -14.52
C ASP A 667 21.86 -21.67 -14.48
N GLN A 668 21.16 -21.17 -15.50
CA GLN A 668 20.68 -19.78 -15.59
C GLN A 668 19.28 -19.74 -16.20
N PRO A 669 18.24 -20.17 -15.47
CA PRO A 669 16.88 -20.08 -15.98
C PRO A 669 16.42 -18.62 -16.07
N PHE A 670 15.55 -18.34 -17.04
CA PHE A 670 14.91 -17.05 -17.14
C PHE A 670 13.88 -16.82 -16.03
N SER A 671 13.14 -17.89 -15.67
CA SER A 671 12.24 -17.96 -14.51
C SER A 671 12.44 -19.29 -13.80
N ARG A 672 12.35 -19.28 -12.46
CA ARG A 672 12.32 -20.47 -11.61
C ARG A 672 11.43 -20.22 -10.40
N GLU A 673 10.29 -20.89 -10.35
CA GLU A 673 9.25 -20.59 -9.36
C GLU A 673 8.63 -21.88 -8.82
N LEU A 674 8.10 -21.79 -7.57
CA LEU A 674 7.27 -22.85 -7.00
C LEU A 674 5.89 -22.77 -7.63
N CYS A 675 5.48 -23.80 -8.37
CA CYS A 675 4.20 -23.79 -9.05
C CYS A 675 3.60 -25.19 -9.23
N GLY A 676 2.35 -25.38 -8.78
CA GLY A 676 1.56 -26.59 -8.97
C GLY A 676 0.77 -26.66 -10.27
N GLY A 677 0.73 -25.58 -11.05
CA GLY A 677 -0.10 -25.47 -12.25
C GLY A 677 0.40 -26.29 -13.46
N THR A 678 -0.37 -26.26 -14.54
CA THR A 678 -0.02 -26.96 -15.79
C THR A 678 0.67 -26.01 -16.76
N HIS A 679 1.71 -26.48 -17.43
CA HIS A 679 2.58 -25.65 -18.28
C HIS A 679 2.78 -26.25 -19.67
N ALA A 680 3.13 -25.40 -20.64
CA ALA A 680 3.66 -25.80 -21.94
C ALA A 680 5.02 -26.50 -21.73
N ALA A 681 5.39 -27.44 -22.57
CA ALA A 681 6.68 -28.09 -22.50
C ALA A 681 7.82 -27.21 -23.07
N ASN A 682 7.47 -26.25 -23.90
CA ASN A 682 8.39 -25.32 -24.53
C ASN A 682 7.74 -23.94 -24.69
N THR A 683 8.53 -22.89 -24.53
CA THR A 683 8.00 -21.50 -24.65
C THR A 683 7.45 -21.20 -26.03
N ALA A 684 7.94 -21.82 -27.09
CA ALA A 684 7.42 -21.65 -28.46
C ALA A 684 5.93 -22.04 -28.59
N GLU A 685 5.40 -22.93 -27.74
CA GLU A 685 4.00 -23.32 -27.75
C GLU A 685 3.06 -22.16 -27.39
N ILE A 686 3.58 -21.15 -26.66
CA ILE A 686 2.84 -19.93 -26.30
C ILE A 686 2.46 -19.15 -27.55
N GLY A 687 3.29 -19.22 -28.59
CA GLY A 687 3.08 -18.55 -29.88
C GLY A 687 3.42 -17.06 -29.82
N LEU A 688 2.47 -16.25 -29.42
CA LEU A 688 2.63 -14.79 -29.28
C LEU A 688 2.05 -14.35 -27.94
N PHE A 689 2.68 -13.40 -27.29
CA PHE A 689 2.20 -12.73 -26.07
C PHE A 689 1.88 -11.27 -26.36
N LYS A 690 0.71 -10.77 -25.91
CA LYS A 690 0.31 -9.38 -26.08
C LYS A 690 -0.32 -8.83 -24.80
N ILE A 691 0.21 -7.74 -24.28
CA ILE A 691 -0.40 -6.97 -23.19
C ILE A 691 -1.59 -6.20 -23.76
N ILE A 692 -2.76 -6.33 -23.11
CA ILE A 692 -4.00 -5.67 -23.53
C ILE A 692 -4.37 -4.50 -22.62
N SER A 693 -4.02 -4.56 -21.34
CA SER A 693 -4.28 -3.47 -20.40
C SER A 693 -3.23 -3.43 -19.28
N GLU A 694 -3.04 -2.26 -18.72
CA GLU A 694 -2.32 -2.02 -17.47
C GLU A 694 -3.13 -1.03 -16.64
N SER A 695 -3.36 -1.33 -15.34
CA SER A 695 -4.19 -0.52 -14.45
C SER A 695 -3.78 -0.67 -12.98
N SER A 696 -4.30 0.20 -12.11
CA SER A 696 -4.16 0.06 -10.66
C SER A 696 -5.34 -0.72 -10.09
N THR A 697 -5.07 -1.65 -9.16
CA THR A 697 -6.11 -2.37 -8.41
C THR A 697 -6.15 -1.99 -6.94
N GLY A 698 -5.12 -1.34 -6.47
CA GLY A 698 -4.98 -0.89 -5.09
C GLY A 698 -3.76 -0.02 -4.91
N SER A 699 -3.47 0.33 -3.68
CA SER A 699 -2.26 1.08 -3.38
C SER A 699 -1.03 0.23 -3.65
N ASN A 700 -0.15 0.73 -4.51
CA ASN A 700 1.10 0.06 -4.92
C ASN A 700 0.90 -1.34 -5.54
N VAL A 701 -0.29 -1.65 -6.04
CA VAL A 701 -0.57 -2.87 -6.81
C VAL A 701 -1.03 -2.49 -8.21
N ARG A 702 -0.28 -2.96 -9.19
CA ARG A 702 -0.57 -2.80 -10.61
C ARG A 702 -1.08 -4.11 -11.17
N ARG A 703 -1.93 -4.03 -12.17
CA ARG A 703 -2.52 -5.17 -12.88
C ARG A 703 -2.13 -5.11 -14.34
N ILE A 704 -1.62 -6.20 -14.87
CA ILE A 704 -1.49 -6.44 -16.30
C ILE A 704 -2.47 -7.53 -16.71
N GLU A 705 -3.21 -7.27 -17.79
CA GLU A 705 -3.95 -8.29 -18.51
C GLU A 705 -3.30 -8.53 -19.87
N ALA A 706 -3.15 -9.79 -20.22
CA ALA A 706 -2.50 -10.18 -21.45
C ALA A 706 -3.14 -11.42 -22.07
N VAL A 707 -2.91 -11.60 -23.35
CA VAL A 707 -3.40 -12.73 -24.15
C VAL A 707 -2.25 -13.41 -24.85
N THR A 708 -2.42 -14.70 -25.14
CA THR A 708 -1.40 -15.50 -25.88
C THR A 708 -2.02 -16.16 -27.11
N SER A 709 -1.13 -16.72 -27.95
CA SER A 709 -1.52 -17.60 -29.06
C SER A 709 -2.61 -16.98 -29.95
N LYS A 710 -3.70 -17.72 -30.17
CA LYS A 710 -4.85 -17.27 -30.97
C LYS A 710 -5.47 -15.98 -30.43
N GLY A 711 -5.63 -15.84 -29.11
CA GLY A 711 -6.15 -14.63 -28.46
C GLY A 711 -5.33 -13.39 -28.82
N ALA A 712 -3.99 -13.49 -28.84
CA ALA A 712 -3.12 -12.39 -29.26
C ALA A 712 -3.29 -12.05 -30.73
N LEU A 713 -3.41 -13.04 -31.60
CA LEU A 713 -3.66 -12.83 -33.03
C LEU A 713 -5.03 -12.19 -33.29
N ASP A 714 -6.09 -12.67 -32.64
CA ASP A 714 -7.42 -12.11 -32.74
C ASP A 714 -7.46 -10.66 -32.27
N TYR A 715 -6.86 -10.36 -31.12
CA TYR A 715 -6.76 -8.99 -30.60
C TYR A 715 -6.06 -8.05 -31.59
N MET A 716 -4.94 -8.50 -32.19
CA MET A 716 -4.23 -7.70 -33.20
C MET A 716 -5.06 -7.51 -34.48
N ALA A 717 -5.72 -8.56 -34.95
CA ALA A 717 -6.59 -8.50 -36.13
C ALA A 717 -7.75 -7.50 -35.92
N ASP A 718 -8.39 -7.52 -34.76
CA ASP A 718 -9.45 -6.59 -34.43
C ASP A 718 -8.95 -5.13 -34.39
N ARG A 719 -7.75 -4.89 -33.83
CA ARG A 719 -7.13 -3.55 -33.81
C ARG A 719 -6.80 -3.07 -35.22
N LEU A 720 -6.27 -3.93 -36.07
CA LEU A 720 -6.01 -3.60 -37.49
C LEU A 720 -7.33 -3.29 -38.22
N ALA A 721 -8.38 -4.10 -38.04
CA ALA A 721 -9.69 -3.84 -38.63
C ALA A 721 -10.28 -2.48 -38.20
N LEU A 722 -10.12 -2.09 -36.94
CA LEU A 722 -10.52 -0.77 -36.47
C LEU A 722 -9.75 0.37 -37.14
N VAL A 723 -8.44 0.20 -37.36
CA VAL A 723 -7.62 1.20 -38.08
C VAL A 723 -8.02 1.27 -39.53
N ASP A 724 -8.26 0.13 -40.17
CA ASP A 724 -8.76 0.06 -41.58
C ASP A 724 -10.12 0.75 -41.74
N ALA A 725 -11.02 0.51 -40.78
CA ALA A 725 -12.33 1.17 -40.75
C ALA A 725 -12.21 2.69 -40.59
N ALA A 726 -11.29 3.14 -39.68
CA ALA A 726 -11.00 4.56 -39.50
C ALA A 726 -10.43 5.20 -40.79
N ALA A 727 -9.48 4.53 -41.46
CA ALA A 727 -8.89 4.98 -42.72
C ALA A 727 -9.95 5.08 -43.81
N ALA A 728 -10.83 4.09 -43.91
CA ALA A 728 -11.95 4.09 -44.86
C ALA A 728 -12.92 5.25 -44.60
N ALA A 729 -13.31 5.49 -43.34
CA ALA A 729 -14.17 6.62 -42.96
C ALA A 729 -13.56 7.97 -43.29
N LEU A 730 -12.24 8.12 -43.07
CA LEU A 730 -11.47 9.33 -43.35
C LEU A 730 -11.07 9.44 -44.85
N LYS A 731 -11.30 8.41 -45.64
CA LYS A 731 -10.95 8.31 -47.06
C LYS A 731 -9.47 8.57 -47.30
N CYS A 732 -8.62 7.98 -46.50
CA CYS A 732 -7.16 8.08 -46.58
C CYS A 732 -6.53 6.69 -46.40
N ARG A 733 -5.22 6.61 -46.61
CA ARG A 733 -4.44 5.39 -46.32
C ARG A 733 -4.26 5.22 -44.80
N VAL A 734 -4.00 3.99 -44.35
CA VAL A 734 -3.82 3.69 -42.91
C VAL A 734 -2.70 4.51 -42.27
N ASP A 735 -1.59 4.67 -42.98
CA ASP A 735 -0.44 5.46 -42.51
C ASP A 735 -0.72 6.97 -42.46
N GLU A 736 -1.76 7.44 -43.15
CA GLU A 736 -2.18 8.84 -43.17
C GLU A 736 -3.25 9.19 -42.12
N VAL A 737 -3.83 8.20 -41.42
CA VAL A 737 -4.91 8.41 -40.44
C VAL A 737 -4.58 9.48 -39.41
N PRO A 738 -3.40 9.46 -38.70
CA PRO A 738 -3.07 10.46 -37.70
C PRO A 738 -3.07 11.88 -38.29
N ALA A 739 -2.37 12.07 -39.37
CA ALA A 739 -2.26 13.36 -40.06
C ALA A 739 -3.63 13.88 -40.55
N ARG A 740 -4.49 12.95 -41.05
CA ARG A 740 -5.85 13.33 -41.52
C ARG A 740 -6.75 13.76 -40.35
N VAL A 741 -6.66 13.12 -39.18
CA VAL A 741 -7.36 13.51 -37.98
C VAL A 741 -6.90 14.91 -37.51
N GLU A 742 -5.61 15.17 -37.45
CA GLU A 742 -5.05 16.48 -37.10
C GLU A 742 -5.54 17.57 -38.03
N ASN A 743 -5.52 17.31 -39.35
CA ASN A 743 -6.01 18.24 -40.38
C ASN A 743 -7.50 18.53 -40.19
N LEU A 744 -8.30 17.50 -39.96
CA LEU A 744 -9.75 17.66 -39.71
C LEU A 744 -10.03 18.48 -38.43
N GLN A 745 -9.26 18.27 -37.39
CA GLN A 745 -9.37 19.08 -36.18
C GLN A 745 -9.00 20.53 -36.43
N ALA A 746 -7.98 20.79 -37.24
CA ALA A 746 -7.56 22.14 -37.63
C ALA A 746 -8.63 22.80 -38.52
N GLU A 747 -9.16 22.10 -39.53
CA GLU A 747 -10.26 22.56 -40.39
C GLU A 747 -11.53 22.89 -39.59
N LEU A 748 -11.88 22.05 -38.61
CA LEU A 748 -13.00 22.26 -37.73
C LEU A 748 -12.82 23.53 -36.88
N ARG A 749 -11.63 23.72 -36.29
CA ARG A 749 -11.31 24.93 -35.50
C ARG A 749 -11.35 26.19 -36.38
N GLU A 750 -10.80 26.10 -37.59
CA GLU A 750 -10.81 27.24 -38.52
C GLU A 750 -12.23 27.58 -38.95
N THR A 751 -13.05 26.54 -39.28
CA THR A 751 -14.43 26.73 -39.71
C THR A 751 -15.29 27.29 -38.57
N SER A 752 -15.11 26.81 -37.36
CA SER A 752 -15.76 27.33 -36.15
C SER A 752 -15.42 28.81 -35.93
N ASN A 753 -14.13 29.17 -36.07
CA ASN A 753 -13.67 30.56 -35.96
C ASN A 753 -14.23 31.46 -37.10
N LYS A 754 -14.31 30.93 -38.36
CA LYS A 754 -14.94 31.67 -39.46
C LYS A 754 -16.44 31.88 -39.22
N LEU A 755 -17.14 30.86 -38.75
CA LEU A 755 -18.55 30.97 -38.39
C LEU A 755 -18.75 32.02 -37.27
N LYS A 756 -17.92 31.92 -36.21
CA LYS A 756 -17.96 32.90 -35.14
C LYS A 756 -17.70 34.35 -35.62
N LYS A 757 -16.73 34.54 -36.52
CA LYS A 757 -16.47 35.86 -37.13
C LYS A 757 -17.60 36.35 -38.02
N ALA A 758 -18.24 35.45 -38.79
CA ALA A 758 -19.36 35.81 -39.67
C ALA A 758 -20.60 36.26 -38.85
N LEU A 759 -20.87 35.53 -37.74
CA LEU A 759 -21.95 35.87 -36.80
C LEU A 759 -21.69 37.21 -36.09
N THR A 760 -20.43 37.45 -35.67
CA THR A 760 -20.07 38.74 -35.04
C THR A 760 -20.01 39.88 -36.02
N GLY A 761 -19.70 39.67 -37.29
CA GLY A 761 -19.67 40.70 -38.32
C GLY A 761 -21.06 41.29 -38.60
N GLY A 762 -22.10 40.45 -38.70
CA GLY A 762 -23.49 40.90 -38.81
C GLY A 762 -23.96 41.66 -37.56
N SER A 763 -23.48 41.30 -36.41
CA SER A 763 -23.79 41.95 -35.13
C SER A 763 -23.13 43.32 -35.03
N SER A 764 -21.94 43.54 -35.68
CA SER A 764 -21.26 44.84 -35.68
C SER A 764 -22.06 45.95 -36.42
N ASP A 765 -22.69 45.57 -37.55
CA ASP A 765 -23.53 46.48 -38.32
C ASP A 765 -24.83 46.79 -37.54
N ALA A 766 -25.44 45.82 -36.91
CA ALA A 766 -26.62 45.97 -36.08
C ALA A 766 -26.32 46.86 -34.85
N ILE A 767 -25.17 46.72 -34.24
CA ILE A 767 -24.73 47.56 -33.12
C ILE A 767 -24.50 49.00 -33.61
N SER A 768 -23.87 49.21 -34.76
CA SER A 768 -23.61 50.53 -35.33
C SER A 768 -24.93 51.24 -35.68
N SER A 769 -25.88 50.54 -36.31
CA SER A 769 -27.20 51.09 -36.60
C SER A 769 -28.00 51.38 -35.32
N ALA A 770 -27.87 50.58 -34.27
CA ALA A 770 -28.52 50.82 -32.99
C ALA A 770 -27.91 52.01 -32.24
N ILE A 771 -26.61 52.27 -32.40
CA ILE A 771 -25.94 53.46 -31.86
C ILE A 771 -26.42 54.75 -32.58
N GLU A 772 -26.56 54.69 -33.91
CA GLU A 772 -27.11 55.81 -34.69
C GLU A 772 -28.56 56.07 -34.36
N GLY A 773 -29.34 55.06 -34.03
CA GLY A 773 -30.72 55.15 -33.62
C GLY A 773 -30.93 55.34 -32.08
N ALA A 774 -29.89 55.71 -31.33
CA ALA A 774 -29.99 55.88 -29.89
C ALA A 774 -30.99 56.99 -29.52
N VAL A 775 -31.87 56.63 -28.53
CA VAL A 775 -32.89 57.60 -28.04
C VAL A 775 -32.35 58.35 -26.83
N GLU A 776 -32.50 59.70 -26.82
CA GLU A 776 -32.11 60.57 -25.69
C GLU A 776 -33.22 60.60 -24.66
N LEU A 777 -32.88 60.19 -23.43
CA LEU A 777 -33.79 60.02 -22.32
C LEU A 777 -33.24 60.77 -21.08
N GLY A 778 -33.95 61.73 -20.56
CA GLY A 778 -33.79 62.26 -19.20
C GLY A 778 -32.34 62.38 -18.64
N GLY A 779 -31.33 62.53 -19.54
CA GLY A 779 -29.93 62.69 -19.14
C GLY A 779 -29.00 61.62 -19.56
N TYR A 780 -29.42 60.61 -20.37
CA TYR A 780 -28.59 59.62 -20.98
C TYR A 780 -29.14 59.14 -22.34
N LYS A 781 -28.27 58.50 -23.17
CA LYS A 781 -28.66 57.88 -24.43
C LYS A 781 -28.95 56.43 -24.24
N LEU A 782 -30.05 55.92 -24.76
CA LEU A 782 -30.43 54.49 -24.73
C LEU A 782 -30.19 53.88 -26.11
N VAL A 783 -29.37 52.86 -26.15
CA VAL A 783 -29.14 51.98 -27.28
C VAL A 783 -29.87 50.67 -27.11
N VAL A 784 -30.74 50.29 -28.06
CA VAL A 784 -31.45 49.01 -28.01
C VAL A 784 -31.17 48.21 -29.29
N ALA A 785 -30.67 46.97 -29.16
CA ALA A 785 -30.35 46.16 -30.30
C ALA A 785 -30.74 44.68 -30.12
N GLU A 786 -31.27 44.09 -31.22
CA GLU A 786 -31.37 42.67 -31.36
C GLU A 786 -30.18 42.14 -32.16
N LEU A 787 -29.52 41.11 -31.64
CA LEU A 787 -28.30 40.56 -32.22
C LEU A 787 -28.52 39.05 -32.45
N GLN A 788 -27.66 38.43 -33.25
CA GLN A 788 -27.81 37.02 -33.57
C GLN A 788 -26.48 36.27 -33.24
N GLY A 789 -26.54 35.07 -32.70
CA GLY A 789 -25.40 34.18 -32.54
C GLY A 789 -24.44 34.55 -31.40
N LEU A 790 -24.78 35.49 -30.54
CA LEU A 790 -23.92 35.88 -29.41
C LEU A 790 -24.38 35.19 -28.11
N GLU A 791 -23.45 34.59 -27.42
CA GLU A 791 -23.65 34.04 -26.10
C GLU A 791 -23.72 35.15 -25.02
N ALA A 792 -24.27 34.85 -23.86
CA ALA A 792 -24.39 35.79 -22.77
C ALA A 792 -23.07 36.47 -22.34
N ALA A 793 -21.94 35.76 -22.46
CA ALA A 793 -20.61 36.29 -22.18
C ALA A 793 -20.18 37.33 -23.25
N ASP A 794 -20.55 37.09 -24.51
CA ASP A 794 -20.18 37.99 -25.62
C ASP A 794 -20.98 39.29 -25.60
N LEU A 795 -22.20 39.32 -25.02
CA LEU A 795 -22.97 40.53 -24.87
C LEU A 795 -22.31 41.60 -23.99
N ARG A 796 -21.39 41.23 -23.13
CA ARG A 796 -20.59 42.19 -22.36
C ARG A 796 -19.62 42.98 -23.27
N ASN A 797 -19.04 42.32 -24.26
CA ASN A 797 -18.19 42.97 -25.25
C ASN A 797 -18.98 44.00 -26.11
N VAL A 798 -20.29 43.71 -26.33
CA VAL A 798 -21.20 44.64 -26.98
C VAL A 798 -21.39 45.91 -26.15
N TRP A 799 -21.59 45.74 -24.83
CA TRP A 799 -21.63 46.90 -23.92
C TRP A 799 -20.36 47.72 -23.99
N ASP A 800 -19.18 47.08 -23.93
CA ASP A 800 -17.93 47.83 -23.99
C ASP A 800 -17.79 48.62 -25.32
N THR A 801 -18.25 48.02 -26.41
CA THR A 801 -18.30 48.71 -27.71
C THR A 801 -19.24 49.88 -27.73
N VAL A 802 -20.46 49.75 -27.18
CA VAL A 802 -21.44 50.84 -27.10
C VAL A 802 -20.89 51.97 -26.21
N HIS A 803 -20.34 51.61 -25.06
CA HIS A 803 -19.79 52.57 -24.09
C HIS A 803 -18.60 53.37 -24.66
N GLN A 804 -17.77 52.75 -25.48
CA GLN A 804 -16.66 53.45 -26.14
C GLN A 804 -17.08 54.36 -27.31
N LYS A 805 -18.11 53.96 -28.06
CA LYS A 805 -18.54 54.71 -29.25
C LYS A 805 -19.53 55.81 -28.99
N VAL A 806 -20.27 55.75 -27.90
CA VAL A 806 -21.29 56.78 -27.57
C VAL A 806 -20.71 57.73 -26.54
N ALA A 807 -20.58 59.00 -26.93
CA ALA A 807 -20.07 60.04 -26.04
C ALA A 807 -21.15 60.48 -25.03
N GLY A 808 -20.76 60.57 -23.73
CA GLY A 808 -21.61 60.96 -22.63
C GLY A 808 -22.31 59.80 -21.91
N PRO A 809 -23.28 60.13 -21.03
CA PRO A 809 -24.00 59.08 -20.33
C PRO A 809 -24.77 58.20 -21.28
N VAL A 810 -24.56 56.88 -21.17
CA VAL A 810 -25.16 55.89 -22.08
C VAL A 810 -25.63 54.64 -21.33
N ALA A 811 -26.74 54.09 -21.80
CA ALA A 811 -27.24 52.78 -21.40
C ALA A 811 -27.56 51.95 -22.65
N CYS A 812 -27.47 50.65 -22.52
CA CYS A 812 -27.90 49.74 -23.57
C CYS A 812 -28.76 48.62 -23.02
N VAL A 813 -29.69 48.15 -23.87
CA VAL A 813 -30.42 46.91 -23.68
C VAL A 813 -30.25 46.11 -24.96
N VAL A 814 -29.55 44.96 -24.86
CA VAL A 814 -29.26 44.15 -26.03
C VAL A 814 -29.74 42.70 -25.76
N ALA A 815 -30.26 42.11 -26.81
CA ALA A 815 -30.71 40.74 -26.79
C ALA A 815 -30.06 39.95 -27.94
N SER A 816 -29.79 38.69 -27.77
CA SER A 816 -29.29 37.82 -28.82
C SER A 816 -29.97 36.46 -28.75
N VAL A 817 -30.19 35.84 -29.91
CA VAL A 817 -30.44 34.40 -30.02
C VAL A 817 -29.10 33.71 -30.08
N THR A 818 -28.79 32.87 -29.05
CA THR A 818 -27.54 32.12 -28.97
C THR A 818 -27.46 31.06 -30.08
N GLU A 819 -26.29 30.46 -30.30
CA GLU A 819 -26.12 29.33 -31.23
C GLU A 819 -27.05 28.15 -30.93
N LYS A 820 -27.44 28.00 -29.67
CA LYS A 820 -28.38 26.95 -29.21
C LYS A 820 -29.86 27.31 -29.41
N GLY A 821 -30.14 28.48 -29.99
CA GLY A 821 -31.50 28.96 -30.22
C GLY A 821 -32.20 29.52 -28.95
N THR A 822 -31.45 29.76 -27.89
CA THR A 822 -31.97 30.33 -26.64
C THR A 822 -31.70 31.81 -26.54
N PRO A 823 -32.58 32.64 -25.93
CA PRO A 823 -32.37 34.07 -25.76
C PRO A 823 -31.36 34.39 -24.66
N ALA A 824 -30.46 35.32 -24.92
CA ALA A 824 -29.60 35.97 -23.96
C ALA A 824 -29.90 37.50 -23.96
N LEU A 825 -30.05 38.07 -22.78
CA LEU A 825 -30.35 39.48 -22.58
C LEU A 825 -29.28 40.14 -21.73
N LEU A 826 -28.89 41.37 -22.09
CA LEU A 826 -28.04 42.21 -21.29
C LEU A 826 -28.65 43.63 -21.21
N ALA A 827 -28.72 44.20 -20.03
CA ALA A 827 -28.87 45.62 -19.80
C ALA A 827 -27.63 46.17 -19.09
N ALA A 828 -27.07 47.26 -19.60
CA ALA A 828 -25.92 47.88 -18.98
C ALA A 828 -25.97 49.39 -19.14
N GLY A 829 -25.39 50.13 -18.21
CA GLY A 829 -25.34 51.59 -18.24
C GLY A 829 -24.10 52.14 -17.53
N SER A 830 -23.62 53.28 -18.06
CA SER A 830 -22.55 54.06 -17.43
C SER A 830 -22.98 54.56 -16.04
N ASP A 831 -22.01 54.85 -15.18
CA ASP A 831 -22.29 55.35 -13.81
C ASP A 831 -23.10 56.60 -13.83
N ASP A 832 -22.93 57.49 -14.85
CA ASP A 832 -23.71 58.73 -14.98
C ASP A 832 -25.12 58.42 -15.51
N ALA A 833 -25.33 57.42 -16.35
CA ALA A 833 -26.66 56.97 -16.72
C ALA A 833 -27.42 56.39 -15.53
N VAL A 834 -26.71 55.67 -14.65
CA VAL A 834 -27.30 55.17 -13.40
C VAL A 834 -27.70 56.31 -12.45
N LYS A 835 -26.88 57.36 -12.33
CA LYS A 835 -27.22 58.54 -11.57
C LYS A 835 -28.43 59.32 -12.17
N ALA A 836 -28.58 59.26 -13.51
CA ALA A 836 -29.70 59.80 -14.24
C ALA A 836 -31.00 58.97 -14.16
N GLY A 837 -30.96 57.81 -13.45
CA GLY A 837 -32.16 57.03 -13.17
C GLY A 837 -32.21 55.69 -13.92
N PHE A 838 -31.22 55.30 -14.72
CA PHE A 838 -31.16 53.99 -15.33
C PHE A 838 -30.84 52.92 -14.29
N HIS A 839 -31.52 51.81 -14.36
CA HIS A 839 -31.25 50.69 -13.44
C HIS A 839 -31.37 49.33 -14.16
N ALA A 840 -30.23 48.78 -14.57
CA ALA A 840 -30.16 47.56 -15.38
C ALA A 840 -30.88 46.34 -14.74
N GLY A 841 -30.75 46.15 -13.43
CA GLY A 841 -31.40 45.06 -12.71
C GLY A 841 -32.95 45.14 -12.75
N ASN A 842 -33.51 46.36 -12.73
CA ASN A 842 -34.95 46.57 -12.81
C ASN A 842 -35.45 46.31 -14.25
N VAL A 843 -34.72 46.77 -15.25
CA VAL A 843 -35.01 46.48 -16.67
C VAL A 843 -35.04 45.02 -16.93
N ILE A 844 -33.98 44.31 -16.55
CA ILE A 844 -33.92 42.85 -16.77
C ILE A 844 -35.03 42.09 -16.04
N LYS A 845 -35.39 42.48 -14.81
CA LYS A 845 -36.51 41.85 -14.09
C LYS A 845 -37.86 42.03 -14.81
N GLN A 846 -38.08 43.14 -15.48
CA GLN A 846 -39.31 43.41 -16.24
C GLN A 846 -39.38 42.60 -17.54
N ILE A 847 -38.24 42.44 -18.25
CA ILE A 847 -38.21 41.82 -19.57
C ILE A 847 -37.89 40.33 -19.59
N ALA A 848 -37.25 39.79 -18.55
CA ALA A 848 -36.84 38.41 -18.54
C ALA A 848 -37.98 37.39 -18.65
N GLY A 849 -39.15 37.74 -18.06
CA GLY A 849 -40.36 36.90 -18.16
C GLY A 849 -40.88 36.76 -19.57
N LEU A 850 -40.69 37.73 -20.46
CA LEU A 850 -41.16 37.72 -21.86
C LEU A 850 -40.38 36.70 -22.73
N VAL A 851 -39.23 36.33 -22.30
CA VAL A 851 -38.40 35.27 -22.95
C VAL A 851 -38.43 33.96 -22.16
N ASP A 852 -39.43 33.74 -21.30
CA ASP A 852 -39.49 32.60 -20.38
C ASP A 852 -38.20 32.36 -19.60
N GLY A 853 -37.65 33.50 -19.15
CA GLY A 853 -36.31 33.54 -18.54
C GLY A 853 -36.32 34.08 -17.13
N ARG A 854 -35.16 34.03 -16.53
CA ARG A 854 -34.85 34.65 -15.22
C ARG A 854 -33.49 35.33 -15.29
N GLY A 855 -33.37 36.42 -14.61
CA GLY A 855 -32.11 37.15 -14.55
C GLY A 855 -32.15 38.26 -13.52
N GLY A 856 -31.03 38.97 -13.43
CA GLY A 856 -30.88 40.11 -12.52
C GLY A 856 -29.44 40.60 -12.56
N GLY A 857 -29.13 41.54 -11.69
CA GLY A 857 -27.79 42.09 -11.61
C GLY A 857 -27.77 43.38 -10.79
N ARG A 858 -26.69 44.13 -10.95
CA ARG A 858 -26.45 45.42 -10.29
C ARG A 858 -27.13 46.56 -11.06
N PRO A 859 -27.25 47.76 -10.47
CA PRO A 859 -27.83 48.94 -11.16
C PRO A 859 -27.14 49.28 -12.49
N ASN A 860 -25.81 49.04 -12.62
CA ASN A 860 -25.04 49.34 -13.81
C ASN A 860 -24.97 48.18 -14.83
N MET A 861 -25.26 46.92 -14.43
CA MET A 861 -25.23 45.78 -15.35
C MET A 861 -26.09 44.63 -14.82
N ALA A 862 -26.92 44.07 -15.68
CA ALA A 862 -27.72 42.89 -15.39
C ALA A 862 -27.91 42.03 -16.65
N GLN A 863 -28.06 40.74 -16.45
CA GLN A 863 -28.22 39.75 -17.52
C GLN A 863 -29.37 38.79 -17.22
N ALA A 864 -29.97 38.26 -18.26
CA ALA A 864 -30.93 37.15 -18.17
C ALA A 864 -30.73 36.17 -19.33
N GLY A 865 -31.08 34.90 -19.11
CA GLY A 865 -31.27 33.91 -20.15
C GLY A 865 -32.72 33.42 -20.12
N GLY A 866 -33.16 32.85 -21.24
CA GLY A 866 -34.54 32.35 -21.33
C GLY A 866 -34.63 31.10 -22.23
N LYS A 867 -35.88 30.70 -22.51
CA LYS A 867 -36.18 29.53 -23.37
C LYS A 867 -36.96 29.94 -24.62
N ASN A 868 -37.56 31.11 -24.63
CA ASN A 868 -38.43 31.60 -25.72
C ASN A 868 -37.70 32.71 -26.51
N ALA A 869 -37.01 32.36 -27.60
CA ALA A 869 -36.35 33.34 -28.47
C ALA A 869 -37.35 34.25 -29.23
N ALA A 870 -38.58 33.80 -29.51
CA ALA A 870 -39.60 34.61 -30.18
C ALA A 870 -40.04 35.79 -29.32
N GLY A 871 -39.84 35.77 -28.00
CA GLY A 871 -40.17 36.86 -27.08
C GLY A 871 -39.14 38.00 -27.03
N ILE A 872 -38.03 37.92 -27.78
CA ILE A 872 -36.96 38.93 -27.75
C ILE A 872 -37.46 40.30 -28.24
N ALA A 873 -38.23 40.35 -29.32
CA ALA A 873 -38.78 41.58 -29.86
C ALA A 873 -39.70 42.29 -28.83
N ASP A 874 -40.57 41.51 -28.18
CA ASP A 874 -41.45 42.03 -27.14
C ASP A 874 -40.67 42.46 -25.90
N ALA A 875 -39.62 41.74 -25.52
CA ALA A 875 -38.74 42.11 -24.40
C ALA A 875 -38.01 43.45 -24.65
N LEU A 876 -37.49 43.66 -25.86
CA LEU A 876 -36.81 44.91 -26.24
C LEU A 876 -37.80 46.07 -26.34
N ALA A 877 -39.03 45.83 -26.84
CA ALA A 877 -40.11 46.86 -26.85
C ALA A 877 -40.56 47.22 -25.43
N ALA A 878 -40.72 46.23 -24.56
CA ALA A 878 -41.05 46.47 -23.16
C ALA A 878 -39.94 47.21 -22.41
N ALA A 879 -38.65 46.92 -22.74
CA ALA A 879 -37.53 47.69 -22.19
C ALA A 879 -37.57 49.16 -22.57
N LYS A 880 -37.85 49.49 -23.85
CA LYS A 880 -38.05 50.87 -24.31
C LYS A 880 -39.17 51.58 -23.55
N THR A 881 -40.33 50.93 -23.51
CA THR A 881 -41.51 51.46 -22.79
C THR A 881 -41.22 51.71 -21.31
N ALA A 882 -40.57 50.78 -20.64
CA ALA A 882 -40.22 50.85 -19.22
C ALA A 882 -39.24 51.99 -18.90
N LEU A 883 -38.43 52.39 -19.87
CA LEU A 883 -37.44 53.44 -19.77
C LEU A 883 -37.97 54.82 -20.30
N GLY A 884 -39.17 54.79 -20.91
CA GLY A 884 -39.79 56.01 -21.44
C GLY A 884 -39.31 56.39 -22.84
N ALA A 885 -38.86 55.45 -23.63
CA ALA A 885 -38.35 55.58 -24.99
C ALA A 885 -39.44 55.24 -26.02
#